data_651ca69a42bbbaca4fe5e670bdb99f1a
#
_entry.id   651ca69a42bbbaca4fe5e670bdb99f1a
#
_cell.length_a   1.000
_cell.length_b   1.000
_cell.length_c   1.000
_cell.angle_alpha   90.00
_cell.angle_beta   90.00
_cell.angle_gamma   90.00
#
_symmetry.space_group_name_H-M   'P 1'
#
loop_
_entity.id
_entity.type
_entity.pdbx_description
1 polymer ?
#
loop_
_entity_poly.entity_id
_entity_poly.type
_entity_poly.pdbx_seq_one_letter_code
_entity_poly.pdbx_strand_id
1 'polypeptide(L)'
;MIEAMGDQMRKPAAGRSGGGPRYKTWRLAAAVVAAIALALGLAGPAQAQFGFVESESVAEAYKADGTTPETQAGAVPHTAKTVFELESTTELIETSPDKYRTLPDDNVKDIQVDLPVGMIGNPTATPRCPREVFASGASNMTPCPPSTQVGTIALTFGARELTNASTPELSVQVHEYPVYNVVPRDGDLAQFSFIVFSYGPTNIIGSIRAGDYGVRTDIPNISVMFPLIRSELTLWGVPADPSHTPERGAASLAGFPFAPGGHPSGVAPRAFLRLPTECDGQPDVTEFRARSWQDPSVWHETSGSAPAVTGCEKLSFTPAIDVRPTESAADAPTGLDVDIDLPQPTDPVGLDSPHLKDVTVALPEGMSINPAGAGGLVACSDAQLGLGSDGPVGCPAASRIGSVEATSPTLDETLSGGVFVRSQASDVPESGEMFRLALVLESAERGLSIRLPGAIKVDPGTGRVVAEFAGNPQLPVDSVRLRLKSGPRAALATPADCGAKTVDATLTSWAGHSVDLQSSFGVDCAPVLGSFAPSFAAGSAMPVAGADSAFVLRVDKPDGQSALNGVELVLPKGLLANLAGNVGQRVGTARVAAGPGSQPYWLSGPVVLEGAYGDAPFSLRVTVPAQAGPYDLGDVVVRQKLYVDPVTAQVTVVSDPLPTIVKGVPVRLQKLAVDVDKPGFVVNPTSCEEMTVGGTLGAATGQTAEVRTRFQVGECQALDFEPKLGLRLIGKRQTKTGGHPALKAVLGQADGQANIRLARVVMPDSVVLDPENSVDPAMVCDYDASLRAECPESTVIGTARAVTPLLDRPLSGKVHLVQGIRFGPTGNRIRTTPSLLVKLQGQVDVHLYGRTTVRKGRLVTV
;
A
#
# COMPACT_ATOMS: atom_id res chain seq x y z
N MET A 1 -11.29 -12.36 38.32
CA MET A 1 -11.83 -13.18 39.38
C MET A 1 -11.87 -14.58 38.83
N ILE A 2 -10.86 -15.25 39.20
CA ILE A 2 -10.73 -16.66 39.63
C ILE A 2 -10.84 -17.63 38.47
N GLU A 3 -9.77 -18.12 37.99
CA GLU A 3 -8.85 -19.25 38.30
C GLU A 3 -9.40 -20.56 37.74
N ALA A 4 -8.76 -21.32 36.98
CA ALA A 4 -7.38 -21.77 36.81
C ALA A 4 -7.29 -23.31 36.91
N MET A 5 -6.32 -23.84 36.23
CA MET A 5 -5.63 -25.12 36.40
C MET A 5 -6.27 -26.36 35.76
N GLY A 6 -5.61 -27.04 34.85
CA GLY A 6 -4.22 -27.62 34.80
C GLY A 6 -4.40 -29.11 34.91
N ASP A 7 -3.75 -30.03 34.40
CA ASP A 7 -2.42 -30.24 33.92
C ASP A 7 -2.31 -31.66 33.32
N GLN A 8 -1.59 -31.81 32.24
CA GLN A 8 -0.50 -32.75 31.94
C GLN A 8 -0.52 -34.27 32.24
N MET A 9 -0.12 -34.93 31.16
CA MET A 9 0.92 -35.94 31.02
C MET A 9 0.64 -37.44 31.31
N ARG A 10 0.82 -38.32 30.40
CA ARG A 10 2.03 -39.07 29.96
C ARG A 10 1.66 -40.43 29.36
N LYS A 11 2.21 -40.72 28.20
CA LYS A 11 2.53 -42.08 27.76
C LYS A 11 3.65 -42.65 28.62
N PRO A 12 3.80 -44.00 28.75
CA PRO A 12 4.56 -44.76 27.77
C PRO A 12 4.19 -46.25 27.53
N ALA A 13 4.44 -46.71 26.36
CA ALA A 13 5.24 -47.83 25.82
C ALA A 13 5.21 -49.24 26.46
N ALA A 14 4.84 -50.20 25.58
CA ALA A 14 5.50 -51.48 25.27
C ALA A 14 5.60 -52.61 26.31
N GLY A 15 5.16 -53.79 25.86
CA GLY A 15 5.56 -55.05 26.45
C GLY A 15 4.83 -56.28 25.87
N ARG A 16 5.60 -57.13 25.26
CA ARG A 16 5.28 -58.37 24.53
C ARG A 16 4.72 -59.50 25.41
N SER A 17 4.00 -60.37 24.72
CA SER A 17 4.13 -61.85 24.67
C SER A 17 2.89 -62.71 25.08
N GLY A 18 2.46 -63.52 24.15
CA GLY A 18 2.40 -64.96 24.33
C GLY A 18 1.03 -65.60 24.51
N GLY A 19 0.67 -66.44 23.57
CA GLY A 19 -0.14 -67.64 23.87
C GLY A 19 -1.59 -67.64 23.35
N GLY A 20 -1.87 -68.30 22.21
CA GLY A 20 -3.22 -68.82 21.88
C GLY A 20 -3.59 -70.09 22.74
N PRO A 21 -4.64 -70.77 22.47
CA PRO A 21 -5.53 -70.87 21.32
C PRO A 21 -7.04 -71.16 21.61
N ARG A 22 -7.83 -71.01 20.54
CA ARG A 22 -9.09 -71.76 20.25
C ARG A 22 -10.36 -71.49 21.07
N TYR A 23 -11.40 -71.30 20.27
CA TYR A 23 -12.86 -71.45 20.40
C TYR A 23 -13.68 -70.13 20.43
N LYS A 24 -14.35 -69.82 19.32
CA LYS A 24 -15.78 -69.72 19.15
C LYS A 24 -16.22 -68.99 17.88
N THR A 25 -16.37 -69.73 16.82
CA THR A 25 -16.96 -69.35 15.54
C THR A 25 -18.51 -69.50 15.56
N TRP A 26 -19.23 -68.91 16.52
CA TRP A 26 -20.69 -69.01 16.54
C TRP A 26 -21.43 -67.75 16.96
N ARG A 27 -20.72 -66.64 17.12
CA ARG A 27 -21.36 -65.31 17.38
C ARG A 27 -21.33 -64.29 16.22
N LEU A 28 -20.65 -64.63 15.14
CA LEU A 28 -20.59 -63.71 13.94
C LEU A 28 -21.75 -63.95 12.95
N ALA A 29 -22.37 -65.12 12.92
CA ALA A 29 -23.50 -65.41 12.03
C ALA A 29 -24.85 -64.81 12.51
N ALA A 30 -25.03 -64.62 13.82
CA ALA A 30 -26.25 -63.99 14.34
C ALA A 30 -26.21 -62.44 14.26
N ALA A 31 -25.00 -61.83 14.28
CA ALA A 31 -24.89 -60.40 14.15
C ALA A 31 -25.02 -59.89 12.69
N VAL A 32 -24.64 -60.72 11.72
CA VAL A 32 -24.78 -60.34 10.28
C VAL A 32 -26.26 -60.52 9.83
N VAL A 33 -27.00 -61.49 10.33
CA VAL A 33 -28.43 -61.65 9.99
C VAL A 33 -29.30 -60.59 10.69
N ALA A 34 -28.93 -60.15 11.91
CA ALA A 34 -29.57 -58.99 12.55
C ALA A 34 -29.25 -57.64 11.92
N ALA A 35 -28.04 -57.47 11.39
CA ALA A 35 -27.67 -56.26 10.65
C ALA A 35 -28.32 -56.17 9.26
N ILE A 36 -28.51 -57.29 8.59
CA ILE A 36 -29.23 -57.36 7.30
C ILE A 36 -30.75 -57.23 7.52
N ALA A 37 -31.31 -57.72 8.58
CA ALA A 37 -32.74 -57.53 8.93
C ALA A 37 -33.02 -56.10 9.42
N LEU A 38 -32.04 -55.42 10.08
CA LEU A 38 -32.18 -53.99 10.43
C LEU A 38 -31.95 -53.08 9.24
N ALA A 39 -31.11 -53.49 8.26
CA ALA A 39 -30.91 -52.72 7.01
C ALA A 39 -32.08 -52.89 6.01
N LEU A 40 -32.83 -53.99 6.08
CA LEU A 40 -34.04 -54.18 5.27
C LEU A 40 -35.32 -53.69 5.93
N GLY A 41 -35.29 -53.33 7.21
CA GLY A 41 -36.43 -52.75 7.94
C GLY A 41 -36.40 -51.23 8.07
N LEU A 42 -35.34 -50.57 7.55
CA LEU A 42 -35.17 -49.11 7.47
C LEU A 42 -35.24 -48.55 6.04
N ALA A 43 -35.49 -49.37 5.04
CA ALA A 43 -35.98 -48.86 3.76
C ALA A 43 -37.48 -48.50 3.97
N GLY A 44 -37.69 -47.31 4.57
CA GLY A 44 -38.95 -46.61 4.35
C GLY A 44 -39.16 -46.46 2.85
N PRO A 45 -40.42 -46.39 2.36
CA PRO A 45 -40.64 -46.07 0.95
C PRO A 45 -39.77 -44.89 0.63
N ALA A 46 -38.95 -44.96 -0.41
CA ALA A 46 -38.24 -43.82 -0.95
C ALA A 46 -39.31 -42.76 -1.16
N GLN A 47 -39.40 -41.81 -0.26
CA GLN A 47 -40.21 -40.60 -0.49
C GLN A 47 -39.57 -39.95 -1.71
N ALA A 48 -40.33 -39.75 -2.72
CA ALA A 48 -39.96 -38.90 -3.83
C ALA A 48 -39.40 -37.62 -3.25
N GLN A 49 -38.18 -37.32 -3.58
CA GLN A 49 -37.45 -36.19 -3.01
C GLN A 49 -37.45 -35.05 -4.02
N PHE A 50 -37.87 -33.86 -3.60
CA PHE A 50 -37.79 -32.65 -4.42
C PHE A 50 -36.37 -32.47 -4.96
N GLY A 51 -36.25 -32.18 -6.25
CA GLY A 51 -34.98 -32.02 -6.93
C GLY A 51 -35.15 -31.74 -8.41
N PHE A 52 -34.02 -31.72 -9.11
CA PHE A 52 -33.98 -31.61 -10.57
C PHE A 52 -33.78 -33.00 -11.22
N VAL A 53 -34.35 -33.19 -12.39
CA VAL A 53 -34.00 -34.29 -13.29
C VAL A 53 -32.70 -33.88 -14.01
N GLU A 54 -31.57 -34.45 -13.58
CA GLU A 54 -30.24 -34.05 -14.03
C GLU A 54 -30.06 -34.08 -15.56
N SER A 55 -30.64 -35.09 -16.25
CA SER A 55 -30.53 -35.23 -17.71
C SER A 55 -31.33 -34.21 -18.53
N GLU A 56 -32.19 -33.45 -17.86
CA GLU A 56 -33.09 -32.48 -18.51
C GLU A 56 -32.73 -31.04 -18.22
N SER A 57 -31.52 -30.76 -17.66
CA SER A 57 -31.03 -29.43 -17.42
C SER A 57 -30.14 -28.98 -18.58
N VAL A 58 -30.62 -28.01 -19.36
CA VAL A 58 -29.94 -27.49 -20.54
C VAL A 58 -29.89 -25.97 -20.50
N ALA A 59 -28.71 -25.41 -20.84
CA ALA A 59 -28.56 -23.98 -21.03
C ALA A 59 -27.64 -23.77 -22.24
N GLU A 60 -28.19 -23.46 -23.38
CA GLU A 60 -27.47 -23.35 -24.66
C GLU A 60 -27.96 -22.18 -25.51
N ALA A 61 -27.03 -21.62 -26.25
CA ALA A 61 -27.28 -20.58 -27.25
C ALA A 61 -27.25 -21.17 -28.66
N TYR A 62 -28.20 -20.75 -29.50
CA TYR A 62 -28.39 -21.35 -30.82
C TYR A 62 -28.33 -20.31 -31.97
N LYS A 63 -27.93 -20.80 -33.16
CA LYS A 63 -28.02 -20.09 -34.42
C LYS A 63 -29.46 -20.01 -34.91
N ALA A 64 -29.67 -19.29 -35.99
CA ALA A 64 -31.02 -19.09 -36.58
C ALA A 64 -31.73 -20.38 -37.01
N ASP A 65 -31.04 -21.51 -37.13
CA ASP A 65 -31.67 -22.81 -37.40
C ASP A 65 -32.31 -23.44 -36.15
N GLY A 66 -32.12 -22.85 -34.97
CA GLY A 66 -32.69 -23.27 -33.67
C GLY A 66 -32.12 -24.56 -33.10
N THR A 67 -31.09 -25.15 -33.74
CA THR A 67 -30.54 -26.48 -33.40
C THR A 67 -29.01 -26.50 -33.33
N THR A 68 -28.34 -25.66 -34.13
CA THR A 68 -26.88 -25.58 -34.12
C THR A 68 -26.43 -24.64 -32.99
N PRO A 69 -25.59 -25.10 -32.04
CA PRO A 69 -25.05 -24.25 -31.02
C PRO A 69 -24.27 -23.06 -31.61
N GLU A 70 -24.48 -21.86 -31.05
CA GLU A 70 -23.63 -20.70 -31.29
C GLU A 70 -22.43 -20.76 -30.37
N THR A 71 -21.22 -20.83 -30.91
CA THR A 71 -19.99 -20.98 -30.18
C THR A 71 -18.97 -19.88 -30.45
N GLN A 72 -19.31 -18.92 -31.33
CA GLN A 72 -18.41 -17.81 -31.62
C GLN A 72 -18.38 -16.86 -30.41
N ALA A 73 -17.19 -16.64 -29.81
CA ALA A 73 -16.99 -15.70 -28.72
C ALA A 73 -17.53 -14.30 -29.07
N GLY A 74 -18.21 -13.65 -28.13
CA GLY A 74 -18.80 -12.34 -28.31
C GLY A 74 -19.92 -12.26 -29.36
N ALA A 75 -20.38 -13.39 -29.91
CA ALA A 75 -21.49 -13.39 -30.85
C ALA A 75 -22.83 -13.10 -30.17
N VAL A 76 -23.77 -12.61 -30.96
CA VAL A 76 -25.17 -12.51 -30.57
C VAL A 76 -25.87 -13.78 -31.04
N PRO A 77 -26.32 -14.67 -30.16
CA PRO A 77 -27.05 -15.86 -30.56
C PRO A 77 -28.40 -15.47 -31.17
N HIS A 78 -28.99 -16.30 -32.01
CA HIS A 78 -30.37 -16.09 -32.44
C HIS A 78 -31.32 -16.26 -31.25
N THR A 79 -31.15 -17.35 -30.50
CA THR A 79 -31.87 -17.62 -29.25
C THR A 79 -30.95 -18.24 -28.20
N ALA A 80 -31.24 -18.03 -26.92
CA ALA A 80 -30.67 -18.79 -25.84
C ALA A 80 -31.78 -19.49 -25.06
N LYS A 81 -31.62 -20.78 -24.85
CA LYS A 81 -32.59 -21.63 -24.15
C LYS A 81 -32.04 -22.04 -22.79
N THR A 82 -32.91 -21.89 -21.78
CA THR A 82 -32.66 -22.37 -20.44
C THR A 82 -33.79 -23.32 -20.04
N VAL A 83 -33.46 -24.59 -19.88
CA VAL A 83 -34.43 -25.68 -19.63
C VAL A 83 -34.05 -26.37 -18.33
N PHE A 84 -35.04 -26.66 -17.52
CA PHE A 84 -34.90 -27.58 -16.38
C PHE A 84 -36.21 -28.31 -16.14
N GLU A 85 -36.11 -29.50 -15.53
CA GLU A 85 -37.24 -30.31 -15.15
C GLU A 85 -37.07 -30.71 -13.66
N LEU A 86 -38.20 -30.65 -12.91
CA LEU A 86 -38.26 -31.04 -11.51
C LEU A 86 -38.76 -32.48 -11.38
N GLU A 87 -38.25 -33.19 -10.41
CA GLU A 87 -38.72 -34.55 -10.09
C GLU A 87 -40.23 -34.55 -9.88
N SER A 88 -40.91 -35.48 -10.55
CA SER A 88 -42.35 -35.60 -10.54
C SER A 88 -42.78 -37.05 -10.50
N THR A 89 -43.93 -37.31 -9.90
CA THR A 89 -44.53 -38.64 -9.78
C THR A 89 -45.83 -38.71 -10.57
N THR A 90 -45.91 -39.73 -11.47
CA THR A 90 -47.13 -40.08 -12.18
C THR A 90 -47.83 -41.24 -11.52
N GLU A 91 -49.06 -41.02 -11.10
CA GLU A 91 -49.91 -42.00 -10.43
C GLU A 91 -51.07 -42.41 -11.31
N LEU A 92 -51.41 -43.72 -11.28
CA LEU A 92 -52.69 -44.23 -11.80
C LEU A 92 -53.76 -44.06 -10.72
N ILE A 93 -54.70 -43.14 -10.89
CA ILE A 93 -55.67 -42.75 -9.88
C ILE A 93 -57.01 -43.47 -10.03
N GLU A 94 -57.28 -44.03 -11.21
CA GLU A 94 -58.49 -44.81 -11.53
C GLU A 94 -58.16 -45.87 -12.57
N THR A 95 -58.79 -47.07 -12.47
CA THR A 95 -58.47 -48.25 -13.31
C THR A 95 -59.59 -48.66 -14.27
N SER A 96 -60.70 -47.89 -14.32
CA SER A 96 -61.77 -48.26 -15.19
C SER A 96 -62.68 -47.08 -15.63
N PRO A 97 -62.32 -46.31 -16.67
CA PRO A 97 -61.09 -46.39 -17.49
C PRO A 97 -59.86 -45.89 -16.70
N ASP A 98 -58.64 -46.26 -17.14
CA ASP A 98 -57.41 -45.83 -16.56
C ASP A 98 -57.34 -44.29 -16.62
N LYS A 99 -56.98 -43.70 -15.45
CA LYS A 99 -56.74 -42.24 -15.35
C LYS A 99 -55.46 -42.01 -14.58
N TYR A 100 -54.64 -41.08 -15.16
CA TYR A 100 -53.32 -40.74 -14.67
C TYR A 100 -53.31 -39.32 -14.13
N ARG A 101 -52.49 -39.10 -13.12
CA ARG A 101 -52.15 -37.78 -12.56
C ARG A 101 -50.66 -37.64 -12.35
N THR A 102 -50.06 -36.61 -12.91
CA THR A 102 -48.64 -36.27 -12.68
C THR A 102 -48.56 -34.99 -11.85
N LEU A 103 -47.79 -35.00 -10.78
CA LEU A 103 -47.51 -33.86 -9.91
C LEU A 103 -46.02 -33.79 -9.59
N PRO A 104 -45.41 -32.59 -9.45
CA PRO A 104 -44.08 -32.50 -8.89
C PRO A 104 -44.05 -33.08 -7.47
N ASP A 105 -42.95 -33.70 -7.09
CA ASP A 105 -42.78 -34.34 -5.81
C ASP A 105 -42.97 -33.35 -4.66
N ASP A 106 -42.60 -32.07 -4.89
CA ASP A 106 -42.95 -30.95 -4.05
C ASP A 106 -43.12 -29.67 -4.89
N ASN A 107 -43.84 -28.64 -4.36
CA ASN A 107 -44.00 -27.39 -5.07
C ASN A 107 -42.78 -26.51 -4.95
N VAL A 108 -42.19 -26.14 -6.05
CA VAL A 108 -41.08 -25.18 -6.07
C VAL A 108 -41.53 -23.82 -5.53
N LYS A 109 -40.68 -23.24 -4.69
CA LYS A 109 -40.87 -21.90 -4.09
C LYS A 109 -40.00 -20.87 -4.79
N ASP A 110 -38.72 -21.08 -4.85
CA ASP A 110 -37.77 -20.14 -5.42
C ASP A 110 -36.81 -20.90 -6.37
N ILE A 111 -36.44 -20.24 -7.45
CA ILE A 111 -35.46 -20.74 -8.41
C ILE A 111 -34.40 -19.66 -8.57
N GLN A 112 -33.13 -20.08 -8.63
CA GLN A 112 -31.98 -19.25 -8.99
C GLN A 112 -31.26 -19.90 -10.18
N VAL A 113 -30.85 -19.08 -11.15
CA VAL A 113 -30.05 -19.51 -12.29
C VAL A 113 -28.83 -18.62 -12.40
N ASP A 114 -27.64 -19.22 -12.25
CA ASP A 114 -26.34 -18.57 -12.38
C ASP A 114 -25.79 -18.81 -13.78
N LEU A 115 -25.76 -17.77 -14.59
CA LEU A 115 -25.24 -17.83 -15.95
C LEU A 115 -23.70 -17.93 -15.97
N PRO A 116 -23.10 -18.47 -17.04
CA PRO A 116 -21.66 -18.44 -17.24
C PRO A 116 -21.10 -17.04 -17.12
N VAL A 117 -19.90 -16.90 -16.54
CA VAL A 117 -19.23 -15.60 -16.44
C VAL A 117 -18.95 -15.05 -17.84
N GLY A 118 -19.25 -13.78 -18.07
CA GLY A 118 -19.10 -13.14 -19.37
C GLY A 118 -20.31 -13.27 -20.30
N MET A 119 -21.29 -14.12 -20.00
CA MET A 119 -22.57 -14.11 -20.69
C MET A 119 -23.42 -12.94 -20.21
N ILE A 120 -23.77 -12.02 -21.11
CA ILE A 120 -24.38 -10.75 -20.75
C ILE A 120 -25.76 -10.59 -21.40
N GLY A 121 -26.72 -10.11 -20.57
CA GLY A 121 -28.02 -9.62 -21.02
C GLY A 121 -28.05 -8.08 -20.95
N ASN A 122 -28.51 -7.46 -22.01
CA ASN A 122 -28.66 -6.00 -22.11
C ASN A 122 -30.11 -5.54 -21.89
N PRO A 123 -30.53 -5.12 -20.70
CA PRO A 123 -31.91 -4.69 -20.45
C PRO A 123 -32.26 -3.36 -21.13
N THR A 124 -31.31 -2.68 -21.77
CA THR A 124 -31.57 -1.46 -22.54
C THR A 124 -31.84 -1.75 -24.05
N ALA A 125 -31.71 -3.00 -24.45
CA ALA A 125 -31.91 -3.40 -25.86
C ALA A 125 -33.36 -3.24 -26.36
N THR A 126 -34.34 -3.27 -25.43
CA THR A 126 -35.77 -3.04 -25.71
C THR A 126 -36.31 -1.96 -24.77
N PRO A 127 -37.41 -1.28 -25.16
CA PRO A 127 -38.20 -0.49 -24.21
C PRO A 127 -38.63 -1.33 -23.00
N ARG A 128 -38.82 -0.71 -21.86
CA ARG A 128 -39.34 -1.36 -20.66
C ARG A 128 -40.84 -1.14 -20.53
N CYS A 129 -41.60 -2.19 -20.27
CA CYS A 129 -43.03 -2.11 -19.95
C CYS A 129 -43.18 -1.47 -18.54
N PRO A 130 -44.01 -0.39 -18.39
CA PRO A 130 -44.29 0.15 -17.04
C PRO A 130 -44.92 -0.89 -16.12
N ARG A 131 -44.51 -0.94 -14.85
CA ARG A 131 -45.01 -1.93 -13.88
C ARG A 131 -46.51 -1.89 -13.72
N GLU A 132 -47.10 -0.72 -13.79
CA GLU A 132 -48.56 -0.51 -13.68
C GLU A 132 -49.31 -1.10 -14.88
N VAL A 133 -48.73 -0.97 -16.07
CA VAL A 133 -49.27 -1.56 -17.30
C VAL A 133 -49.20 -3.08 -17.22
N PHE A 134 -48.04 -3.63 -16.78
CA PHE A 134 -47.89 -5.06 -16.59
C PHE A 134 -48.86 -5.61 -15.54
N ALA A 135 -49.01 -4.93 -14.39
CA ALA A 135 -49.87 -5.37 -13.31
C ALA A 135 -51.35 -5.23 -13.62
N SER A 136 -51.76 -4.15 -14.31
CA SER A 136 -53.16 -3.92 -14.71
C SER A 136 -53.63 -4.87 -15.82
N GLY A 137 -52.72 -5.38 -16.61
CA GLY A 137 -53.00 -6.35 -17.67
C GLY A 137 -53.08 -7.81 -17.22
N ALA A 138 -53.18 -8.09 -15.93
CA ALA A 138 -53.19 -9.46 -15.39
C ALA A 138 -54.34 -10.34 -15.92
N SER A 139 -55.42 -9.73 -16.41
CA SER A 139 -56.50 -10.44 -17.10
C SER A 139 -56.19 -10.80 -18.58
N ASN A 140 -55.07 -10.30 -19.08
CA ASN A 140 -54.58 -10.57 -20.41
C ASN A 140 -53.15 -11.10 -20.34
N MET A 141 -52.85 -12.27 -20.87
CA MET A 141 -51.50 -12.85 -20.86
C MET A 141 -50.49 -12.06 -21.70
N THR A 142 -50.93 -11.09 -22.47
CA THR A 142 -50.10 -10.18 -23.28
C THR A 142 -50.27 -8.69 -22.85
N PRO A 143 -49.97 -8.30 -21.63
CA PRO A 143 -50.29 -7.00 -21.07
C PRO A 143 -49.43 -5.84 -21.62
N CYS A 144 -48.25 -6.14 -22.09
CA CYS A 144 -47.26 -5.14 -22.47
C CYS A 144 -47.19 -4.94 -24.02
N PRO A 145 -46.66 -3.80 -24.46
CA PRO A 145 -46.38 -3.58 -25.89
C PRO A 145 -45.46 -4.65 -26.45
N PRO A 146 -45.72 -5.15 -27.68
CA PRO A 146 -44.87 -6.18 -28.34
C PRO A 146 -43.39 -5.78 -28.41
N SER A 147 -43.08 -4.49 -28.49
CA SER A 147 -41.70 -3.95 -28.51
C SER A 147 -40.91 -4.22 -27.23
N THR A 148 -41.57 -4.58 -26.13
CA THR A 148 -40.92 -4.84 -24.83
C THR A 148 -40.67 -6.32 -24.60
N GLN A 149 -41.13 -7.19 -25.52
CA GLN A 149 -40.91 -8.64 -25.42
C GLN A 149 -39.46 -9.00 -25.75
N VAL A 150 -38.87 -9.87 -24.90
CA VAL A 150 -37.47 -10.33 -25.03
C VAL A 150 -37.34 -11.83 -25.33
N GLY A 151 -38.47 -12.53 -25.27
CA GLY A 151 -38.48 -13.98 -25.48
C GLY A 151 -39.83 -14.61 -25.16
N THR A 152 -39.81 -15.92 -25.02
CA THR A 152 -40.96 -16.76 -24.65
C THR A 152 -40.59 -17.72 -23.55
N ILE A 153 -41.59 -18.21 -22.78
CA ILE A 153 -41.41 -19.27 -21.82
C ILE A 153 -42.50 -20.33 -21.97
N ALA A 154 -42.08 -21.58 -22.14
CA ALA A 154 -42.97 -22.72 -22.08
C ALA A 154 -42.90 -23.40 -20.71
N LEU A 155 -44.04 -23.55 -20.06
CA LEU A 155 -44.16 -24.12 -18.72
C LEU A 155 -45.05 -25.38 -18.79
N THR A 156 -44.52 -26.50 -18.26
CA THR A 156 -45.27 -27.74 -18.09
C THR A 156 -45.78 -27.87 -16.69
N PHE A 157 -47.08 -28.00 -16.54
CA PHE A 157 -47.70 -28.16 -15.22
C PHE A 157 -48.34 -29.50 -15.09
N GLY A 158 -48.31 -30.06 -13.89
CA GLY A 158 -49.09 -31.22 -13.51
C GLY A 158 -50.58 -30.88 -13.40
N ALA A 159 -51.44 -31.75 -13.85
CA ALA A 159 -52.87 -31.59 -13.80
C ALA A 159 -53.46 -32.06 -12.47
N ARG A 160 -53.87 -31.14 -11.58
CA ARG A 160 -54.52 -31.47 -10.32
C ARG A 160 -55.98 -31.96 -10.50
N GLU A 161 -56.65 -31.51 -11.53
CA GLU A 161 -58.13 -31.70 -11.69
C GLU A 161 -58.53 -32.34 -13.01
N LEU A 162 -57.60 -32.71 -13.91
CA LEU A 162 -57.94 -33.46 -15.10
C LEU A 162 -58.22 -34.92 -14.77
N THR A 163 -59.43 -35.18 -14.39
CA THR A 163 -59.93 -36.51 -14.02
C THR A 163 -60.06 -37.46 -15.21
N ASN A 164 -59.65 -37.11 -16.42
CA ASN A 164 -59.86 -37.87 -17.64
C ASN A 164 -58.62 -38.08 -18.52
N ALA A 165 -57.44 -37.95 -17.97
CA ALA A 165 -56.21 -38.24 -18.74
C ALA A 165 -56.14 -39.76 -18.91
N SER A 166 -56.38 -40.21 -20.15
CA SER A 166 -56.37 -41.66 -20.51
C SER A 166 -54.98 -42.22 -20.70
N THR A 167 -53.99 -41.40 -20.71
CA THR A 167 -52.54 -41.77 -20.77
C THR A 167 -51.69 -40.84 -19.86
N PRO A 168 -50.51 -41.32 -19.40
CA PRO A 168 -49.59 -40.48 -18.66
C PRO A 168 -49.26 -39.16 -19.37
N GLU A 169 -49.06 -39.17 -20.66
CA GLU A 169 -48.67 -37.95 -21.43
C GLU A 169 -49.74 -36.85 -21.40
N LEU A 170 -51.06 -37.26 -21.27
CA LEU A 170 -52.17 -36.30 -21.17
C LEU A 170 -52.35 -35.74 -19.74
N SER A 171 -51.62 -36.28 -18.75
CA SER A 171 -51.66 -35.83 -17.38
C SER A 171 -50.86 -34.55 -17.09
N VAL A 172 -50.10 -34.03 -18.06
CA VAL A 172 -49.36 -32.80 -18.01
C VAL A 172 -49.82 -31.82 -19.11
N GLN A 173 -49.66 -30.56 -18.92
CA GLN A 173 -50.05 -29.51 -19.88
C GLN A 173 -48.94 -28.50 -20.08
N VAL A 174 -48.63 -28.24 -21.34
CA VAL A 174 -47.65 -27.21 -21.75
C VAL A 174 -48.39 -25.92 -22.07
N HIS A 175 -47.90 -24.80 -21.51
CA HIS A 175 -48.43 -23.46 -21.74
C HIS A 175 -47.28 -22.54 -22.11
N GLU A 176 -47.51 -21.65 -23.10
CA GLU A 176 -46.50 -20.75 -23.62
C GLU A 176 -46.93 -19.30 -23.35
N TYR A 177 -45.95 -18.52 -22.86
CA TYR A 177 -46.17 -17.12 -22.50
C TYR A 177 -45.07 -16.22 -23.06
N PRO A 178 -45.39 -14.98 -23.46
CA PRO A 178 -44.41 -13.99 -23.81
C PRO A 178 -43.71 -13.46 -22.54
N VAL A 179 -42.40 -13.25 -22.61
CA VAL A 179 -41.58 -12.67 -21.54
C VAL A 179 -41.25 -11.24 -21.89
N TYR A 180 -41.55 -10.32 -20.98
CA TYR A 180 -41.41 -8.88 -21.21
C TYR A 180 -40.31 -8.29 -20.34
N ASN A 181 -39.56 -7.33 -20.88
CA ASN A 181 -38.69 -6.43 -20.15
C ASN A 181 -39.55 -5.43 -19.42
N VAL A 182 -39.50 -5.41 -18.09
CA VAL A 182 -40.35 -4.56 -17.22
C VAL A 182 -39.44 -3.59 -16.46
N VAL A 183 -39.94 -2.40 -16.14
CA VAL A 183 -39.21 -1.46 -15.29
C VAL A 183 -38.84 -2.14 -13.96
N PRO A 184 -37.57 -2.32 -13.62
CA PRO A 184 -37.16 -3.01 -12.39
C PRO A 184 -37.54 -2.19 -11.13
N ARG A 185 -37.55 -2.85 -9.96
CA ARG A 185 -37.68 -2.15 -8.67
C ARG A 185 -36.35 -1.51 -8.32
N ASP A 186 -36.38 -0.56 -7.42
CA ASP A 186 -35.17 -0.01 -6.84
C ASP A 186 -34.39 -1.13 -6.12
N GLY A 187 -33.13 -1.28 -6.44
CA GLY A 187 -32.27 -2.37 -5.97
C GLY A 187 -32.19 -3.57 -6.92
N ASP A 188 -32.99 -3.63 -7.98
CA ASP A 188 -32.92 -4.69 -8.99
C ASP A 188 -32.21 -4.16 -10.25
N LEU A 189 -31.26 -4.92 -10.80
CA LEU A 189 -30.54 -4.54 -12.03
C LEU A 189 -31.46 -4.61 -13.24
N ALA A 190 -32.21 -5.69 -13.37
CA ALA A 190 -33.17 -5.93 -14.46
C ALA A 190 -34.36 -6.74 -13.96
N GLN A 191 -35.50 -6.59 -14.60
CA GLN A 191 -36.68 -7.39 -14.33
C GLN A 191 -37.32 -7.82 -15.63
N PHE A 192 -37.48 -9.14 -15.80
CA PHE A 192 -38.27 -9.74 -16.87
C PHE A 192 -39.49 -10.40 -16.26
N SER A 193 -40.64 -10.33 -16.93
CA SER A 193 -41.87 -10.83 -16.33
C SER A 193 -42.82 -11.41 -17.33
N PHE A 194 -43.60 -12.38 -16.88
CA PHE A 194 -44.67 -13.03 -17.65
C PHE A 194 -45.88 -13.28 -16.75
N ILE A 195 -47.02 -13.57 -17.33
CA ILE A 195 -48.28 -13.83 -16.59
C ILE A 195 -48.76 -15.22 -16.83
N VAL A 196 -48.89 -16.01 -15.76
CA VAL A 196 -49.39 -17.39 -15.80
C VAL A 196 -50.89 -17.41 -15.62
N PHE A 197 -51.64 -18.01 -16.54
CA PHE A 197 -53.11 -18.20 -16.51
C PHE A 197 -53.92 -16.93 -16.17
N SER A 198 -53.45 -15.76 -16.51
CA SER A 198 -54.09 -14.47 -16.19
C SER A 198 -54.25 -14.15 -14.67
N TYR A 199 -53.59 -14.89 -13.80
CA TYR A 199 -53.75 -14.76 -12.32
C TYR A 199 -52.52 -14.28 -11.60
N GLY A 200 -51.32 -14.52 -12.08
CA GLY A 200 -50.13 -14.26 -11.31
C GLY A 200 -48.96 -13.76 -12.16
N PRO A 201 -48.50 -12.51 -11.92
CA PRO A 201 -47.23 -12.07 -12.45
C PRO A 201 -46.09 -12.88 -11.84
N THR A 202 -45.26 -13.45 -12.69
CA THR A 202 -44.02 -14.10 -12.30
C THR A 202 -42.87 -13.22 -12.78
N ASN A 203 -41.92 -12.93 -11.87
CA ASN A 203 -40.80 -12.05 -12.13
C ASN A 203 -39.50 -12.84 -12.13
N ILE A 204 -38.68 -12.59 -13.12
CA ILE A 204 -37.29 -13.01 -13.23
C ILE A 204 -36.46 -11.77 -12.93
N ILE A 205 -35.75 -11.74 -11.80
CA ILE A 205 -34.96 -10.60 -11.33
C ILE A 205 -33.51 -10.86 -11.66
N GLY A 206 -32.90 -9.99 -12.46
CA GLY A 206 -31.46 -10.08 -12.80
C GLY A 206 -30.62 -9.31 -11.80
N SER A 207 -29.53 -9.92 -11.35
CA SER A 207 -28.50 -9.35 -10.48
C SER A 207 -27.10 -9.77 -10.92
N ILE A 208 -26.07 -9.15 -10.35
CA ILE A 208 -24.67 -9.54 -10.54
C ILE A 208 -24.18 -10.21 -9.27
N ARG A 209 -23.58 -11.38 -9.39
CA ARG A 209 -23.01 -12.12 -8.25
C ARG A 209 -21.81 -11.40 -7.65
N ALA A 210 -21.67 -11.41 -6.33
CA ALA A 210 -20.45 -10.99 -5.69
C ALA A 210 -19.33 -12.02 -5.94
N GLY A 211 -18.15 -11.53 -6.27
CA GLY A 211 -16.94 -12.35 -6.42
C GLY A 211 -16.55 -12.59 -7.86
N ASP A 212 -17.34 -13.30 -8.66
CA ASP A 212 -17.06 -13.56 -10.08
C ASP A 212 -17.74 -12.59 -11.04
N TYR A 213 -18.68 -11.79 -10.53
CA TYR A 213 -19.47 -10.81 -11.28
C TYR A 213 -20.28 -11.38 -12.46
N GLY A 214 -20.58 -12.68 -12.43
CA GLY A 214 -21.51 -13.30 -13.37
C GLY A 214 -22.95 -12.90 -13.12
N VAL A 215 -23.80 -13.06 -14.11
CA VAL A 215 -25.23 -12.75 -14.00
C VAL A 215 -25.96 -13.86 -13.23
N ARG A 216 -26.79 -13.46 -12.28
CA ARG A 216 -27.76 -14.31 -11.57
C ARG A 216 -29.17 -13.87 -11.91
N THR A 217 -30.06 -14.82 -12.10
CA THR A 217 -31.50 -14.55 -12.16
C THR A 217 -32.23 -15.28 -11.04
N ASP A 218 -33.09 -14.56 -10.33
CA ASP A 218 -33.90 -15.03 -9.22
C ASP A 218 -35.39 -15.03 -9.61
N ILE A 219 -36.07 -16.15 -9.36
CA ILE A 219 -37.52 -16.26 -9.54
C ILE A 219 -38.12 -16.62 -8.17
N PRO A 220 -38.43 -15.61 -7.34
CA PRO A 220 -38.88 -15.85 -5.98
C PRO A 220 -40.41 -16.08 -5.88
N ASN A 221 -40.82 -16.84 -4.88
CA ASN A 221 -42.20 -17.03 -4.46
C ASN A 221 -43.16 -17.53 -5.59
N ILE A 222 -42.72 -18.56 -6.30
CA ILE A 222 -43.55 -19.23 -7.33
C ILE A 222 -44.80 -19.77 -6.65
N SER A 223 -45.96 -19.54 -7.30
CA SER A 223 -47.25 -19.90 -6.71
C SER A 223 -47.48 -21.40 -6.68
N VAL A 224 -47.84 -21.92 -5.52
CA VAL A 224 -48.26 -23.33 -5.31
C VAL A 224 -49.51 -23.71 -6.10
N MET A 225 -50.23 -22.71 -6.65
CA MET A 225 -51.42 -22.96 -7.46
C MET A 225 -51.08 -23.70 -8.77
N PHE A 226 -49.87 -23.53 -9.24
CA PHE A 226 -49.37 -24.10 -10.48
C PHE A 226 -48.26 -25.11 -10.19
N PRO A 227 -48.58 -26.42 -10.22
CA PRO A 227 -47.60 -27.46 -9.94
C PRO A 227 -46.63 -27.59 -11.11
N LEU A 228 -45.55 -26.78 -11.10
CA LEU A 228 -44.55 -26.72 -12.15
C LEU A 228 -43.72 -28.00 -12.19
N ILE A 229 -43.59 -28.60 -13.37
CA ILE A 229 -42.79 -29.78 -13.65
C ILE A 229 -41.56 -29.38 -14.48
N ARG A 230 -41.77 -28.61 -15.59
CA ARG A 230 -40.70 -28.22 -16.51
C ARG A 230 -40.83 -26.78 -16.90
N SER A 231 -39.71 -26.11 -17.06
CA SER A 231 -39.60 -24.75 -17.61
C SER A 231 -38.65 -24.75 -18.76
N GLU A 232 -39.06 -24.11 -19.88
CA GLU A 232 -38.21 -23.83 -21.03
C GLU A 232 -38.34 -22.35 -21.35
N LEU A 233 -37.33 -21.57 -20.91
CA LEU A 233 -37.19 -20.14 -21.21
C LEU A 233 -36.35 -19.98 -22.48
N THR A 234 -36.88 -19.28 -23.48
CA THR A 234 -36.21 -18.92 -24.70
C THR A 234 -36.08 -17.41 -24.79
N LEU A 235 -34.84 -16.88 -24.67
CA LEU A 235 -34.53 -15.48 -24.84
C LEU A 235 -34.00 -15.23 -26.26
N TRP A 236 -34.34 -14.10 -26.84
CA TRP A 236 -33.96 -13.72 -28.21
C TRP A 236 -32.67 -12.88 -28.15
N GLY A 237 -31.69 -13.20 -28.98
CA GLY A 237 -30.45 -12.47 -29.06
C GLY A 237 -30.61 -11.02 -29.50
N VAL A 238 -31.48 -10.77 -30.48
CA VAL A 238 -31.93 -9.44 -30.94
C VAL A 238 -33.46 -9.41 -30.91
N PRO A 239 -34.08 -8.96 -29.78
CA PRO A 239 -35.54 -9.05 -29.66
C PRO A 239 -36.34 -8.32 -30.74
N ALA A 240 -35.77 -7.26 -31.32
CA ALA A 240 -36.43 -6.50 -32.40
C ALA A 240 -36.26 -7.12 -33.82
N ASP A 241 -35.49 -8.22 -33.95
CA ASP A 241 -35.30 -8.88 -35.22
C ASP A 241 -36.64 -9.34 -35.83
N PRO A 242 -36.87 -9.12 -37.14
CA PRO A 242 -38.09 -9.57 -37.81
C PRO A 242 -38.36 -11.07 -37.79
N SER A 243 -37.31 -11.91 -37.60
CA SER A 243 -37.45 -13.36 -37.50
C SER A 243 -38.33 -13.79 -36.32
N HIS A 244 -38.37 -12.99 -35.23
CA HIS A 244 -39.19 -13.24 -34.06
C HIS A 244 -40.63 -12.69 -34.16
N THR A 245 -40.98 -12.07 -35.27
CA THR A 245 -42.34 -11.53 -35.48
C THR A 245 -43.45 -12.57 -35.29
N PRO A 246 -43.33 -13.83 -35.79
CA PRO A 246 -44.40 -14.84 -35.62
C PRO A 246 -44.69 -15.17 -34.15
N GLU A 247 -43.67 -15.15 -33.30
CA GLU A 247 -43.77 -15.51 -31.86
C GLU A 247 -44.14 -14.30 -30.98
N ARG A 248 -43.95 -13.08 -31.52
CA ARG A 248 -44.15 -11.85 -30.73
C ARG A 248 -45.63 -11.61 -30.46
N GLY A 249 -45.98 -11.59 -29.16
CA GLY A 249 -47.34 -11.47 -28.67
C GLY A 249 -48.13 -12.80 -28.68
N ALA A 250 -47.51 -13.93 -29.08
CA ALA A 250 -48.13 -15.22 -29.00
C ALA A 250 -48.25 -15.73 -27.56
N ALA A 251 -49.38 -16.34 -27.23
CA ALA A 251 -49.58 -17.10 -26.03
C ALA A 251 -50.49 -18.31 -26.32
N SER A 252 -50.16 -19.46 -25.69
CA SER A 252 -50.97 -20.68 -25.84
C SER A 252 -51.26 -21.31 -24.45
N LEU A 253 -52.43 -21.95 -24.34
CA LEU A 253 -52.88 -22.69 -23.17
C LEU A 253 -53.16 -24.13 -23.56
N ALA A 254 -52.46 -25.08 -23.00
CA ALA A 254 -52.58 -26.50 -23.30
C ALA A 254 -52.50 -26.79 -24.82
N GLY A 255 -51.62 -26.11 -25.53
CA GLY A 255 -51.46 -26.21 -26.97
C GLY A 255 -52.51 -25.48 -27.83
N PHE A 256 -53.51 -24.83 -27.19
CA PHE A 256 -54.51 -24.03 -27.91
C PHE A 256 -54.05 -22.55 -27.95
N PRO A 257 -54.03 -21.90 -29.12
CA PRO A 257 -53.71 -20.49 -29.26
C PRO A 257 -54.67 -19.62 -28.45
N PHE A 258 -54.14 -18.86 -27.47
CA PHE A 258 -54.91 -17.89 -26.70
C PHE A 258 -54.79 -16.47 -27.31
N ALA A 259 -53.54 -16.08 -27.65
CA ALA A 259 -53.26 -14.86 -28.36
C ALA A 259 -52.46 -15.18 -29.62
N PRO A 260 -52.88 -14.63 -30.79
CA PRO A 260 -52.11 -14.82 -32.01
C PRO A 260 -50.83 -13.98 -31.96
N GLY A 261 -49.70 -14.53 -32.36
CA GLY A 261 -48.47 -13.80 -32.64
C GLY A 261 -48.56 -12.92 -33.89
N GLY A 262 -47.43 -12.50 -34.37
CA GLY A 262 -47.33 -11.77 -35.66
C GLY A 262 -47.19 -10.26 -35.48
N HIS A 263 -46.86 -9.78 -34.32
CA HIS A 263 -46.68 -8.35 -34.04
C HIS A 263 -45.27 -7.87 -34.37
N PRO A 264 -45.06 -6.85 -35.23
CA PRO A 264 -43.74 -6.27 -35.43
C PRO A 264 -43.24 -5.55 -34.17
N SER A 265 -41.95 -5.54 -33.96
CA SER A 265 -41.35 -4.84 -32.80
C SER A 265 -41.54 -3.33 -32.85
N GLY A 266 -41.37 -2.71 -34.03
CA GLY A 266 -41.50 -1.27 -34.23
C GLY A 266 -40.35 -0.43 -33.63
N VAL A 267 -39.29 -1.05 -33.09
CA VAL A 267 -38.09 -0.39 -32.59
C VAL A 267 -36.84 -0.87 -33.31
N ALA A 268 -35.77 -0.07 -33.21
CA ALA A 268 -34.49 -0.42 -33.82
C ALA A 268 -33.87 -1.67 -33.17
N PRO A 269 -33.32 -2.58 -33.95
CA PRO A 269 -32.63 -3.77 -33.45
C PRO A 269 -31.42 -3.37 -32.56
N ARG A 270 -31.29 -4.03 -31.39
CA ARG A 270 -30.14 -3.98 -30.50
C ARG A 270 -29.88 -5.37 -29.95
N ALA A 271 -28.61 -5.71 -29.72
CA ALA A 271 -28.24 -6.95 -29.05
C ALA A 271 -28.75 -6.96 -27.61
N PHE A 272 -29.48 -8.00 -27.27
CA PHE A 272 -29.95 -8.27 -25.91
C PHE A 272 -29.06 -9.31 -25.21
N LEU A 273 -28.64 -10.36 -25.91
CA LEU A 273 -27.75 -11.38 -25.42
C LEU A 273 -26.42 -11.35 -26.14
N ARG A 274 -25.34 -11.59 -25.39
CA ARG A 274 -24.00 -11.79 -25.93
C ARG A 274 -23.31 -12.94 -25.23
N LEU A 275 -22.58 -13.77 -26.00
CA LEU A 275 -21.78 -14.85 -25.46
C LEU A 275 -20.50 -14.33 -24.80
N PRO A 276 -19.88 -15.13 -23.92
CA PRO A 276 -18.60 -14.79 -23.32
C PRO A 276 -17.53 -14.43 -24.33
N THR A 277 -16.56 -13.61 -23.93
CA THR A 277 -15.42 -13.21 -24.77
C THR A 277 -14.12 -13.92 -24.38
N GLU A 278 -14.16 -14.89 -23.47
CA GLU A 278 -13.03 -15.71 -23.05
C GLU A 278 -13.07 -17.09 -23.70
N CYS A 279 -11.96 -17.53 -24.29
CA CYS A 279 -11.81 -18.85 -24.89
C CYS A 279 -10.83 -19.69 -24.03
N ASP A 280 -11.26 -20.16 -22.90
CA ASP A 280 -10.47 -21.00 -21.99
C ASP A 280 -10.52 -22.49 -22.40
N GLY A 281 -11.37 -22.85 -23.37
CA GLY A 281 -11.58 -24.20 -23.86
C GLY A 281 -12.40 -25.10 -22.93
N GLN A 282 -12.97 -24.51 -21.86
CA GLN A 282 -13.89 -25.24 -20.97
C GLN A 282 -15.34 -25.02 -21.42
N PRO A 283 -16.23 -26.00 -21.21
CA PRO A 283 -17.66 -25.80 -21.42
C PRO A 283 -18.21 -24.67 -20.55
N ASP A 284 -19.10 -23.86 -21.10
CA ASP A 284 -19.83 -22.84 -20.35
C ASP A 284 -20.88 -23.49 -19.45
N VAL A 285 -20.78 -23.30 -18.14
CA VAL A 285 -21.67 -23.95 -17.16
C VAL A 285 -22.69 -22.94 -16.62
N THR A 286 -23.96 -23.34 -16.68
CA THR A 286 -25.08 -22.66 -16.00
C THR A 286 -25.49 -23.50 -14.79
N GLU A 287 -25.53 -22.90 -13.61
CA GLU A 287 -25.98 -23.55 -12.38
C GLU A 287 -27.45 -23.23 -12.11
N PHE A 288 -28.21 -24.25 -11.75
CA PHE A 288 -29.61 -24.14 -11.37
C PHE A 288 -29.75 -24.51 -9.91
N ARG A 289 -30.52 -23.72 -9.16
CA ARG A 289 -30.84 -23.96 -7.76
C ARG A 289 -32.34 -23.79 -7.56
N ALA A 290 -32.94 -24.71 -6.87
CA ALA A 290 -34.36 -24.61 -6.49
C ALA A 290 -34.57 -25.03 -5.04
N ARG A 291 -35.59 -24.43 -4.41
CA ARG A 291 -36.06 -24.87 -3.11
C ARG A 291 -37.57 -24.92 -3.07
N SER A 292 -38.10 -25.83 -2.24
CA SER A 292 -39.53 -26.08 -2.16
C SER A 292 -40.25 -25.22 -1.11
N TRP A 293 -41.56 -25.19 -1.17
CA TRP A 293 -42.39 -24.58 -0.16
C TRP A 293 -42.43 -25.42 1.14
N GLN A 294 -42.26 -26.73 1.06
CA GLN A 294 -42.27 -27.64 2.18
C GLN A 294 -40.99 -27.60 2.98
N ASP A 295 -39.84 -27.46 2.32
CA ASP A 295 -38.55 -27.23 2.96
C ASP A 295 -37.78 -26.04 2.30
N PRO A 296 -38.12 -24.83 2.67
CA PRO A 296 -37.48 -23.64 2.09
C PRO A 296 -36.06 -23.39 2.61
N SER A 297 -35.55 -24.23 3.50
CA SER A 297 -34.19 -24.10 4.03
C SER A 297 -33.15 -24.86 3.20
N VAL A 298 -33.60 -25.81 2.36
CA VAL A 298 -32.72 -26.66 1.55
C VAL A 298 -32.77 -26.22 0.09
N TRP A 299 -31.59 -25.93 -0.49
CA TRP A 299 -31.41 -25.74 -1.92
C TRP A 299 -30.96 -27.03 -2.57
N HIS A 300 -31.63 -27.40 -3.66
CA HIS A 300 -31.26 -28.49 -4.57
C HIS A 300 -30.62 -27.86 -5.80
N GLU A 301 -29.52 -28.45 -6.27
CA GLU A 301 -28.68 -27.88 -7.33
C GLU A 301 -28.52 -28.89 -8.47
N THR A 302 -28.44 -28.37 -9.69
CA THR A 302 -28.04 -29.08 -10.91
C THR A 302 -27.32 -28.11 -11.85
N SER A 303 -26.74 -28.60 -12.93
CA SER A 303 -26.06 -27.77 -13.91
C SER A 303 -26.35 -28.24 -15.34
N GLY A 304 -26.41 -27.28 -16.24
CA GLY A 304 -26.39 -27.52 -17.69
C GLY A 304 -25.08 -26.95 -18.26
N SER A 305 -24.50 -27.62 -19.26
CA SER A 305 -23.28 -27.17 -19.91
C SER A 305 -23.49 -26.92 -21.39
N ALA A 306 -23.01 -25.78 -21.86
CA ALA A 306 -22.92 -25.46 -23.30
C ALA A 306 -21.50 -25.72 -23.82
N PRO A 307 -21.34 -25.96 -25.13
CA PRO A 307 -20.01 -26.06 -25.73
C PRO A 307 -19.21 -24.80 -25.47
N ALA A 308 -17.90 -24.96 -25.22
CA ALA A 308 -16.96 -23.84 -25.01
C ALA A 308 -17.01 -22.87 -26.19
N VAL A 309 -16.96 -21.57 -25.92
CA VAL A 309 -16.85 -20.56 -26.97
C VAL A 309 -15.47 -20.59 -27.63
N THR A 310 -15.42 -20.25 -28.87
CA THR A 310 -14.24 -20.29 -29.75
C THR A 310 -14.17 -19.04 -30.62
N GLY A 311 -13.03 -18.79 -31.27
CA GLY A 311 -12.90 -17.68 -32.22
C GLY A 311 -12.62 -16.33 -31.56
N CYS A 312 -12.01 -16.33 -30.35
CA CYS A 312 -11.60 -15.11 -29.67
C CYS A 312 -10.63 -14.24 -30.47
N GLU A 313 -9.83 -14.86 -31.34
CA GLU A 313 -8.90 -14.18 -32.25
C GLU A 313 -9.59 -13.26 -33.27
N LYS A 314 -10.91 -13.39 -33.44
CA LYS A 314 -11.69 -12.53 -34.35
C LYS A 314 -12.21 -11.27 -33.66
N LEU A 315 -12.14 -11.21 -32.35
CA LEU A 315 -12.62 -10.06 -31.59
C LEU A 315 -11.65 -8.88 -31.75
N SER A 316 -12.18 -7.68 -31.91
CA SER A 316 -11.38 -6.48 -32.06
C SER A 316 -11.21 -5.78 -30.72
N PHE A 317 -9.98 -5.63 -30.26
CA PHE A 317 -9.65 -4.92 -29.01
C PHE A 317 -8.82 -3.68 -29.33
N THR A 318 -9.46 -2.50 -29.28
CA THR A 318 -8.84 -1.21 -29.64
C THR A 318 -9.04 -0.17 -28.53
N PRO A 319 -8.53 -0.44 -27.33
CA PRO A 319 -8.63 0.50 -26.21
C PRO A 319 -7.84 1.78 -26.47
N ALA A 320 -8.22 2.85 -25.79
CA ALA A 320 -7.43 4.08 -25.69
C ALA A 320 -7.26 4.46 -24.24
N ILE A 321 -6.12 5.11 -23.93
CA ILE A 321 -5.85 5.63 -22.58
C ILE A 321 -5.27 7.03 -22.67
N ASP A 322 -5.71 7.90 -21.74
CA ASP A 322 -5.11 9.22 -21.52
C ASP A 322 -4.83 9.40 -20.03
N VAL A 323 -3.61 9.79 -19.71
CA VAL A 323 -3.15 9.96 -18.32
C VAL A 323 -2.50 11.31 -18.17
N ARG A 324 -3.05 12.14 -17.26
CA ARG A 324 -2.61 13.52 -17.05
C ARG A 324 -2.50 13.85 -15.56
N PRO A 325 -1.38 14.45 -15.12
CA PRO A 325 -1.32 15.08 -13.81
C PRO A 325 -2.23 16.32 -13.77
N THR A 326 -2.78 16.63 -12.60
CA THR A 326 -3.58 17.85 -12.40
C THR A 326 -2.73 19.12 -12.25
N GLU A 327 -1.43 18.95 -11.96
CA GLU A 327 -0.43 20.01 -11.86
C GLU A 327 0.69 19.73 -12.87
N SER A 328 1.08 20.77 -13.62
CA SER A 328 2.17 20.69 -14.60
C SER A 328 3.52 21.19 -14.05
N ALA A 329 3.55 21.87 -12.90
CA ALA A 329 4.79 22.36 -12.31
C ALA A 329 5.70 21.21 -11.88
N ALA A 330 7.02 21.35 -12.12
CA ALA A 330 8.01 20.37 -11.65
C ALA A 330 8.08 20.33 -10.11
N ASP A 331 8.35 19.14 -9.55
CA ASP A 331 8.52 18.91 -8.10
C ASP A 331 7.31 19.39 -7.26
N ALA A 332 6.10 19.17 -7.75
CA ALA A 332 4.86 19.63 -7.11
C ALA A 332 3.93 18.47 -6.75
N PRO A 333 3.16 18.57 -5.63
CA PRO A 333 2.09 17.62 -5.35
C PRO A 333 1.03 17.63 -6.45
N THR A 334 0.63 16.48 -6.95
CA THR A 334 -0.34 16.38 -8.05
C THR A 334 -1.35 15.26 -7.85
N GLY A 335 -2.60 15.52 -8.24
CA GLY A 335 -3.56 14.48 -8.57
C GLY A 335 -3.23 13.84 -9.91
N LEU A 336 -4.05 12.89 -10.32
CA LEU A 336 -3.91 12.18 -11.59
C LEU A 336 -5.30 11.95 -12.19
N ASP A 337 -5.47 12.31 -13.43
CA ASP A 337 -6.62 11.99 -14.25
C ASP A 337 -6.24 10.84 -15.18
N VAL A 338 -7.02 9.76 -15.14
CA VAL A 338 -6.87 8.60 -16.03
C VAL A 338 -8.19 8.36 -16.74
N ASP A 339 -8.17 8.38 -18.05
CA ASP A 339 -9.30 8.15 -18.92
C ASP A 339 -9.01 6.93 -19.79
N ILE A 340 -9.81 5.88 -19.66
CA ILE A 340 -9.75 4.67 -20.49
C ILE A 340 -11.04 4.62 -21.31
N ASP A 341 -10.93 4.48 -22.63
CA ASP A 341 -12.02 4.32 -23.56
C ASP A 341 -11.93 2.94 -24.24
N LEU A 342 -13.04 2.23 -24.24
CA LEU A 342 -13.18 0.87 -24.79
C LEU A 342 -14.32 0.89 -25.82
N PRO A 343 -14.01 1.14 -27.11
CA PRO A 343 -15.04 1.26 -28.15
C PRO A 343 -15.88 -0.01 -28.24
N GLN A 344 -17.21 0.16 -28.24
CA GLN A 344 -18.18 -0.90 -28.36
C GLN A 344 -18.72 -1.00 -29.80
N PRO A 345 -19.09 -2.20 -30.26
CA PRO A 345 -19.65 -2.38 -31.61
C PRO A 345 -21.02 -1.70 -31.74
N THR A 346 -21.27 -1.07 -32.89
CA THR A 346 -22.55 -0.43 -33.22
C THR A 346 -23.47 -1.34 -34.00
N ASP A 347 -22.97 -2.42 -34.59
CA ASP A 347 -23.75 -3.43 -35.31
C ASP A 347 -24.47 -4.34 -34.30
N PRO A 348 -25.82 -4.41 -34.33
CA PRO A 348 -26.59 -5.22 -33.38
C PRO A 348 -26.34 -6.73 -33.49
N VAL A 349 -25.78 -7.22 -34.58
CA VAL A 349 -25.43 -8.63 -34.82
C VAL A 349 -23.90 -8.82 -34.94
N GLY A 350 -23.13 -7.75 -34.82
CA GLY A 350 -21.67 -7.79 -34.83
C GLY A 350 -21.10 -8.45 -33.58
N LEU A 351 -19.85 -8.93 -33.70
CA LEU A 351 -19.13 -9.49 -32.53
C LEU A 351 -18.88 -8.42 -31.48
N ASP A 352 -18.91 -8.82 -30.23
CA ASP A 352 -18.63 -7.92 -29.10
C ASP A 352 -17.16 -7.45 -29.04
N SER A 353 -16.91 -6.32 -28.38
CA SER A 353 -15.56 -5.99 -27.93
C SER A 353 -15.19 -6.89 -26.76
N PRO A 354 -14.01 -7.52 -26.77
CA PRO A 354 -13.62 -8.37 -25.66
C PRO A 354 -13.49 -7.56 -24.35
N HIS A 355 -14.00 -8.12 -23.28
CA HIS A 355 -14.01 -7.47 -21.98
C HIS A 355 -12.59 -7.26 -21.45
N LEU A 356 -12.38 -6.15 -20.72
CA LEU A 356 -11.10 -5.76 -20.15
C LEU A 356 -10.72 -6.68 -18.97
N LYS A 357 -9.58 -7.37 -19.06
CA LYS A 357 -9.09 -8.28 -18.02
C LYS A 357 -8.07 -7.61 -17.11
N ASP A 358 -6.98 -7.13 -17.70
CA ASP A 358 -5.88 -6.56 -16.92
C ASP A 358 -5.51 -5.18 -17.44
N VAL A 359 -5.17 -4.29 -16.49
CA VAL A 359 -4.68 -2.96 -16.77
C VAL A 359 -3.40 -2.74 -15.99
N THR A 360 -2.31 -2.45 -16.70
CA THR A 360 -1.05 -2.03 -16.13
C THR A 360 -0.72 -0.64 -16.61
N VAL A 361 -0.46 0.28 -15.69
CA VAL A 361 -0.07 1.67 -16.00
C VAL A 361 1.23 1.99 -15.29
N ALA A 362 2.29 2.22 -16.04
CA ALA A 362 3.61 2.60 -15.55
C ALA A 362 3.82 4.11 -15.73
N LEU A 363 3.85 4.83 -14.61
CA LEU A 363 4.10 6.26 -14.60
C LEU A 363 5.56 6.56 -15.03
N PRO A 364 5.83 7.77 -15.58
CA PRO A 364 7.19 8.12 -15.99
C PRO A 364 8.14 8.20 -14.79
N GLU A 365 9.42 7.99 -15.04
CA GLU A 365 10.45 8.20 -14.01
C GLU A 365 10.36 9.61 -13.42
N GLY A 366 10.60 9.70 -12.11
CA GLY A 366 10.50 10.94 -11.36
C GLY A 366 9.08 11.28 -10.89
N MET A 367 8.04 10.74 -11.51
CA MET A 367 6.68 10.78 -10.94
C MET A 367 6.57 9.71 -9.85
N SER A 368 6.22 10.11 -8.64
CA SER A 368 6.40 9.26 -7.47
C SER A 368 5.29 9.45 -6.43
N ILE A 369 5.23 8.54 -5.47
CA ILE A 369 4.38 8.71 -4.28
C ILE A 369 4.85 9.93 -3.50
N ASN A 370 3.91 10.79 -3.11
CA ASN A 370 4.17 11.98 -2.31
C ASN A 370 4.00 11.67 -0.81
N PRO A 371 5.05 11.76 0.01
CA PRO A 371 4.94 11.56 1.46
C PRO A 371 3.88 12.47 2.12
N ALA A 372 3.69 13.69 1.63
CA ALA A 372 2.69 14.63 2.16
C ALA A 372 1.25 14.10 2.05
N GLY A 373 0.98 13.24 1.07
CA GLY A 373 -0.32 12.58 0.88
C GLY A 373 -0.74 11.68 2.04
N ALA A 374 0.22 11.21 2.85
CA ALA A 374 -0.06 10.40 4.04
C ALA A 374 -0.70 11.19 5.21
N GLY A 375 -0.67 12.52 5.14
CA GLY A 375 -1.17 13.39 6.23
C GLY A 375 -2.68 13.29 6.44
N GLY A 376 -3.11 12.55 7.44
CA GLY A 376 -4.52 12.30 7.76
C GLY A 376 -5.13 11.13 6.98
N LEU A 377 -4.34 10.42 6.17
CA LEU A 377 -4.75 9.23 5.45
C LEU A 377 -4.88 8.04 6.40
N VAL A 378 -5.91 7.23 6.21
CA VAL A 378 -6.09 5.94 6.86
C VAL A 378 -6.30 4.86 5.79
N ALA A 379 -6.14 3.60 6.16
CA ALA A 379 -6.44 2.50 5.24
C ALA A 379 -7.86 1.96 5.44
N CYS A 380 -8.43 1.43 4.36
CA CYS A 380 -9.60 0.56 4.38
C CYS A 380 -9.14 -0.89 4.44
N SER A 381 -9.64 -1.68 5.38
CA SER A 381 -9.36 -3.10 5.43
C SER A 381 -10.18 -3.87 4.38
N ASP A 382 -9.71 -5.05 4.00
CA ASP A 382 -10.42 -5.90 3.03
C ASP A 382 -11.83 -6.30 3.54
N ALA A 383 -11.99 -6.46 4.86
CA ALA A 383 -13.30 -6.69 5.49
C ALA A 383 -14.24 -5.47 5.40
N GLN A 384 -13.70 -4.26 5.55
CA GLN A 384 -14.49 -3.03 5.38
C GLN A 384 -14.84 -2.78 3.90
N LEU A 385 -13.96 -3.18 3.00
CA LEU A 385 -14.20 -3.11 1.56
C LEU A 385 -15.26 -4.15 1.15
N GLY A 386 -15.35 -5.28 1.87
CA GLY A 386 -16.31 -6.34 1.60
C GLY A 386 -16.03 -7.09 0.29
N LEU A 387 -14.76 -7.35 -0.03
CA LEU A 387 -14.39 -8.13 -1.23
C LEU A 387 -15.06 -9.50 -1.22
N GLY A 388 -15.68 -9.88 -2.36
CA GLY A 388 -16.38 -11.15 -2.52
C GLY A 388 -17.67 -11.29 -1.71
N SER A 389 -18.27 -10.18 -1.26
CA SER A 389 -19.55 -10.17 -0.53
C SER A 389 -20.52 -9.10 -1.04
N ASP A 390 -21.81 -9.32 -0.82
CA ASP A 390 -22.89 -8.37 -1.15
C ASP A 390 -23.10 -7.29 -0.06
N GLY A 391 -22.30 -7.32 1.02
CA GLY A 391 -22.40 -6.36 2.12
C GLY A 391 -22.02 -4.93 1.69
N PRO A 392 -22.51 -3.89 2.39
CA PRO A 392 -22.17 -2.51 2.06
C PRO A 392 -20.70 -2.21 2.27
N VAL A 393 -20.14 -1.28 1.47
CA VAL A 393 -18.76 -0.80 1.63
C VAL A 393 -18.67 0.10 2.86
N GLY A 394 -17.87 -0.30 3.85
CA GLY A 394 -17.65 0.38 5.12
C GLY A 394 -16.30 1.12 5.22
N CYS A 395 -15.69 1.54 4.11
CA CYS A 395 -14.41 2.22 4.11
C CYS A 395 -14.48 3.59 4.79
N PRO A 396 -13.52 3.94 5.67
CA PRO A 396 -13.44 5.28 6.23
C PRO A 396 -13.30 6.35 5.15
N ALA A 397 -13.98 7.48 5.28
CA ALA A 397 -13.90 8.59 4.33
C ALA A 397 -12.45 9.11 4.13
N ALA A 398 -11.61 9.01 5.18
CA ALA A 398 -10.20 9.40 5.15
C ALA A 398 -9.29 8.40 4.39
N SER A 399 -9.81 7.24 3.97
CA SER A 399 -9.08 6.31 3.09
C SER A 399 -9.31 6.61 1.61
N ARG A 400 -10.26 7.50 1.28
CA ARG A 400 -10.60 7.87 -0.09
C ARG A 400 -9.62 8.90 -0.66
N ILE A 401 -8.85 8.50 -1.65
CA ILE A 401 -7.88 9.36 -2.34
C ILE A 401 -8.35 9.88 -3.70
N GLY A 402 -9.51 9.42 -4.19
CA GLY A 402 -10.03 9.81 -5.50
C GLY A 402 -11.47 9.43 -5.74
N SER A 403 -11.93 9.64 -6.95
CA SER A 403 -13.21 9.19 -7.49
C SER A 403 -12.98 8.36 -8.75
N VAL A 404 -13.96 7.52 -9.06
CA VAL A 404 -14.00 6.73 -10.28
C VAL A 404 -15.41 6.72 -10.82
N GLU A 405 -15.54 6.80 -12.15
CA GLU A 405 -16.78 6.70 -12.89
C GLU A 405 -16.59 5.70 -14.02
N ALA A 406 -17.63 4.94 -14.34
CA ALA A 406 -17.62 4.02 -15.46
C ALA A 406 -18.97 4.04 -16.18
N THR A 407 -18.94 3.92 -17.51
CA THR A 407 -20.12 3.74 -18.35
C THR A 407 -20.11 2.35 -18.97
N SER A 408 -21.30 1.80 -19.15
CA SER A 408 -21.50 0.48 -19.79
C SER A 408 -22.61 0.55 -20.80
N PRO A 409 -22.51 -0.14 -21.96
CA PRO A 409 -23.58 -0.17 -22.97
C PRO A 409 -24.86 -0.86 -22.48
N THR A 410 -24.77 -1.59 -21.36
CA THR A 410 -25.89 -2.33 -20.76
C THR A 410 -26.63 -1.56 -19.66
N LEU A 411 -26.14 -0.37 -19.31
CA LEU A 411 -26.73 0.49 -18.27
C LEU A 411 -27.12 1.86 -18.85
N ASP A 412 -28.26 2.39 -18.35
CA ASP A 412 -28.73 3.74 -18.72
C ASP A 412 -28.08 4.84 -17.87
N GLU A 413 -27.25 4.48 -16.91
CA GLU A 413 -26.62 5.40 -15.95
C GLU A 413 -25.11 5.21 -15.86
N THR A 414 -24.43 6.24 -15.39
CA THR A 414 -23.00 6.18 -15.08
C THR A 414 -22.82 5.62 -13.67
N LEU A 415 -22.03 4.56 -13.53
CA LEU A 415 -21.60 4.08 -12.23
C LEU A 415 -20.57 5.05 -11.65
N SER A 416 -20.72 5.37 -10.39
CA SER A 416 -19.80 6.30 -9.70
C SER A 416 -19.33 5.75 -8.37
N GLY A 417 -18.14 6.21 -7.94
CA GLY A 417 -17.63 5.72 -6.68
C GLY A 417 -16.31 6.33 -6.24
N GLY A 418 -15.50 5.55 -5.54
CA GLY A 418 -14.29 6.03 -4.91
C GLY A 418 -13.06 5.18 -5.16
N VAL A 419 -11.89 5.84 -5.07
CA VAL A 419 -10.58 5.21 -5.01
C VAL A 419 -10.12 5.21 -3.57
N PHE A 420 -9.90 4.04 -3.00
CA PHE A 420 -9.57 3.85 -1.59
C PHE A 420 -8.19 3.23 -1.42
N VAL A 421 -7.45 3.70 -0.41
CA VAL A 421 -6.23 3.06 0.03
C VAL A 421 -6.58 1.85 0.89
N ARG A 422 -6.02 0.68 0.57
CA ARG A 422 -6.16 -0.55 1.35
C ARG A 422 -5.04 -0.71 2.37
N SER A 423 -5.28 -1.53 3.39
CA SER A 423 -4.27 -1.84 4.41
C SER A 423 -3.03 -2.49 3.80
N GLN A 424 -1.85 -2.08 4.25
CA GLN A 424 -0.56 -2.67 3.87
C GLN A 424 -0.52 -4.16 4.27
N ALA A 425 -0.07 -5.02 3.37
CA ALA A 425 0.07 -6.46 3.60
C ALA A 425 1.52 -6.96 3.46
N SER A 426 2.43 -6.11 2.95
CA SER A 426 3.86 -6.41 2.80
C SER A 426 4.69 -5.15 3.07
N ASP A 427 5.96 -5.31 3.38
CA ASP A 427 6.95 -4.23 3.49
C ASP A 427 7.88 -4.14 2.26
N VAL A 428 7.58 -4.92 1.22
CA VAL A 428 8.33 -4.97 -0.04
C VAL A 428 7.62 -4.12 -1.10
N PRO A 429 8.23 -3.02 -1.57
CA PRO A 429 7.59 -2.06 -2.48
C PRO A 429 7.25 -2.63 -3.86
N GLU A 430 8.03 -3.59 -4.37
CA GLU A 430 7.78 -4.22 -5.67
C GLU A 430 6.69 -5.31 -5.63
N SER A 431 6.27 -5.74 -4.45
CA SER A 431 5.30 -6.83 -4.29
C SER A 431 3.89 -6.46 -4.79
N GLY A 432 3.57 -5.15 -4.84
CA GLY A 432 2.20 -4.68 -5.03
C GLY A 432 1.32 -4.75 -3.78
N GLU A 433 1.83 -5.35 -2.70
CA GLU A 433 1.11 -5.55 -1.43
C GLU A 433 1.49 -4.50 -0.36
N MET A 434 2.55 -3.71 -0.61
CA MET A 434 2.92 -2.61 0.26
C MET A 434 1.99 -1.41 0.05
N PHE A 435 1.74 -1.05 -1.20
CA PHE A 435 0.83 0.01 -1.59
C PHE A 435 -0.34 -0.60 -2.33
N ARG A 436 -1.52 -0.59 -1.73
CA ARG A 436 -2.71 -1.26 -2.24
C ARG A 436 -3.85 -0.27 -2.40
N LEU A 437 -4.58 -0.38 -3.51
CA LEU A 437 -5.76 0.42 -3.79
C LEU A 437 -6.99 -0.47 -3.99
N ALA A 438 -8.16 0.15 -3.96
CA ALA A 438 -9.38 -0.44 -4.48
C ALA A 438 -10.20 0.64 -5.18
N LEU A 439 -10.77 0.27 -6.32
CA LEU A 439 -11.84 1.03 -6.96
C LEU A 439 -13.18 0.44 -6.51
N VAL A 440 -14.09 1.30 -6.12
CA VAL A 440 -15.46 0.93 -5.79
C VAL A 440 -16.38 1.71 -6.69
N LEU A 441 -17.22 1.02 -7.44
CA LEU A 441 -18.24 1.57 -8.33
C LEU A 441 -19.60 1.06 -7.86
N GLU A 442 -20.55 1.93 -7.64
CA GLU A 442 -21.85 1.59 -7.08
C GLU A 442 -22.99 2.27 -7.82
N SER A 443 -24.11 1.55 -7.89
CA SER A 443 -25.43 2.11 -8.16
C SER A 443 -26.41 1.58 -7.12
N ALA A 444 -26.80 2.41 -6.19
CA ALA A 444 -27.81 2.05 -5.20
C ALA A 444 -29.19 1.83 -5.83
N GLU A 445 -29.50 2.52 -6.94
CA GLU A 445 -30.75 2.37 -7.67
C GLU A 445 -30.88 0.98 -8.30
N ARG A 446 -29.72 0.42 -8.75
CA ARG A 446 -29.64 -0.89 -9.41
C ARG A 446 -29.13 -2.02 -8.51
N GLY A 447 -28.82 -1.74 -7.24
CA GLY A 447 -28.23 -2.74 -6.35
C GLY A 447 -26.88 -3.27 -6.81
N LEU A 448 -26.13 -2.50 -7.60
CA LEU A 448 -24.86 -2.91 -8.18
C LEU A 448 -23.69 -2.35 -7.38
N SER A 449 -22.75 -3.21 -7.01
CA SER A 449 -21.49 -2.82 -6.36
C SER A 449 -20.34 -3.62 -6.95
N ILE A 450 -19.42 -2.93 -7.61
CA ILE A 450 -18.22 -3.51 -8.23
C ILE A 450 -17.00 -3.04 -7.43
N ARG A 451 -16.15 -3.97 -6.99
CA ARG A 451 -15.00 -3.72 -6.12
C ARG A 451 -13.76 -4.32 -6.74
N LEU A 452 -12.90 -3.46 -7.28
CA LEU A 452 -11.69 -3.86 -8.01
C LEU A 452 -10.46 -3.63 -7.13
N PRO A 453 -9.82 -4.68 -6.62
CA PRO A 453 -8.55 -4.55 -5.93
C PRO A 453 -7.44 -4.21 -6.90
N GLY A 454 -6.58 -3.24 -6.55
CA GLY A 454 -5.43 -2.81 -7.32
C GLY A 454 -4.14 -2.92 -6.51
N ALA A 455 -3.06 -3.28 -7.18
CA ALA A 455 -1.71 -3.34 -6.67
C ALA A 455 -0.91 -2.13 -7.17
N ILE A 456 -0.12 -1.51 -6.30
CA ILE A 456 0.81 -0.46 -6.67
C ILE A 456 2.22 -0.95 -6.38
N LYS A 457 2.97 -1.24 -7.43
CA LYS A 457 4.38 -1.61 -7.36
C LYS A 457 5.23 -0.37 -7.48
N VAL A 458 6.27 -0.28 -6.67
CA VAL A 458 7.19 0.85 -6.67
C VAL A 458 8.61 0.34 -6.74
N ASP A 459 9.38 0.84 -7.71
CA ASP A 459 10.79 0.52 -7.83
C ASP A 459 11.57 1.12 -6.65
N PRO A 460 12.33 0.33 -5.88
CA PRO A 460 13.00 0.80 -4.68
C PRO A 460 14.14 1.77 -4.93
N GLY A 461 14.71 1.77 -6.14
CA GLY A 461 15.85 2.62 -6.52
C GLY A 461 15.45 3.93 -7.16
N THR A 462 14.44 3.92 -8.03
CA THR A 462 13.98 5.09 -8.79
C THR A 462 12.72 5.73 -8.24
N GLY A 463 11.91 4.96 -7.50
CA GLY A 463 10.58 5.37 -7.05
C GLY A 463 9.52 5.36 -8.17
N ARG A 464 9.81 4.73 -9.32
CA ARG A 464 8.85 4.59 -10.42
C ARG A 464 7.63 3.80 -9.95
N VAL A 465 6.45 4.31 -10.23
CA VAL A 465 5.16 3.73 -9.81
C VAL A 465 4.54 2.97 -10.96
N VAL A 466 4.11 1.73 -10.70
CA VAL A 466 3.33 0.90 -11.62
C VAL A 466 2.04 0.48 -10.92
N ALA A 467 0.90 0.85 -11.48
CA ALA A 467 -0.42 0.45 -11.01
C ALA A 467 -0.91 -0.76 -11.82
N GLU A 468 -1.41 -1.78 -11.14
CA GLU A 468 -1.95 -2.99 -11.74
C GLU A 468 -3.35 -3.29 -11.21
N PHE A 469 -4.30 -3.51 -12.11
CA PHE A 469 -5.63 -4.04 -11.82
C PHE A 469 -5.80 -5.29 -12.67
N ALA A 470 -5.77 -6.44 -12.03
CA ALA A 470 -5.80 -7.74 -12.70
C ALA A 470 -7.09 -8.50 -12.40
N GLY A 471 -7.55 -9.30 -13.38
CA GLY A 471 -8.76 -10.10 -13.23
C GLY A 471 -10.02 -9.23 -13.09
N ASN A 472 -10.12 -8.13 -13.84
CA ASN A 472 -11.31 -7.30 -13.82
C ASN A 472 -12.55 -8.11 -14.27
N PRO A 473 -13.76 -7.75 -13.81
CA PRO A 473 -14.98 -8.44 -14.18
C PRO A 473 -15.17 -8.59 -15.69
N GLN A 474 -15.69 -9.73 -16.13
CA GLN A 474 -16.09 -9.92 -17.52
C GLN A 474 -17.41 -9.19 -17.83
N LEU A 475 -17.37 -7.86 -17.71
CA LEU A 475 -18.51 -6.98 -17.98
C LEU A 475 -18.16 -5.97 -19.08
N PRO A 476 -19.09 -5.62 -19.94
CA PRO A 476 -18.87 -4.62 -20.98
C PRO A 476 -18.76 -3.22 -20.35
N VAL A 477 -17.72 -2.50 -20.72
CA VAL A 477 -17.44 -1.14 -20.27
C VAL A 477 -17.11 -0.28 -21.48
N ASP A 478 -17.73 0.90 -21.60
CA ASP A 478 -17.42 1.89 -22.64
C ASP A 478 -16.25 2.79 -22.23
N SER A 479 -16.28 3.21 -20.96
CA SER A 479 -15.25 4.11 -20.44
C SER A 479 -15.06 3.97 -18.94
N VAL A 480 -13.82 4.23 -18.48
CA VAL A 480 -13.47 4.38 -17.07
C VAL A 480 -12.78 5.73 -16.90
N ARG A 481 -13.24 6.53 -15.95
CA ARG A 481 -12.70 7.86 -15.60
C ARG A 481 -12.24 7.83 -14.14
N LEU A 482 -10.95 7.84 -13.89
CA LEU A 482 -10.38 7.87 -12.55
C LEU A 482 -9.78 9.25 -12.28
N ARG A 483 -10.06 9.83 -11.13
CA ARG A 483 -9.60 11.15 -10.71
C ARG A 483 -9.00 11.07 -9.31
N LEU A 484 -7.68 11.12 -9.17
CA LEU A 484 -7.03 11.26 -7.88
C LEU A 484 -7.08 12.71 -7.41
N LYS A 485 -7.28 12.89 -6.10
CA LYS A 485 -7.38 14.22 -5.48
C LYS A 485 -6.11 15.04 -5.71
N SER A 486 -6.27 16.29 -6.10
CA SER A 486 -5.23 17.32 -6.20
C SER A 486 -5.01 18.04 -4.87
N GLY A 487 -4.07 19.02 -4.88
CA GLY A 487 -3.77 19.88 -3.75
C GLY A 487 -2.52 19.50 -2.99
N PRO A 488 -2.16 20.24 -1.91
CA PRO A 488 -0.88 20.12 -1.23
C PRO A 488 -0.62 18.75 -0.55
N ARG A 489 -1.66 17.96 -0.38
CA ARG A 489 -1.60 16.57 0.11
C ARG A 489 -2.04 15.55 -0.94
N ALA A 490 -1.84 15.86 -2.21
CA ALA A 490 -2.07 14.90 -3.29
C ALA A 490 -1.17 13.67 -3.12
N ALA A 491 -1.68 12.52 -3.55
CA ALA A 491 -1.01 11.23 -3.36
C ALA A 491 0.29 11.09 -4.18
N LEU A 492 0.41 11.82 -5.27
CA LEU A 492 1.56 11.78 -6.18
C LEU A 492 2.29 13.13 -6.20
N ALA A 493 3.50 13.11 -6.73
CA ALA A 493 4.29 14.29 -7.04
C ALA A 493 4.83 14.20 -8.47
N THR A 494 4.82 15.32 -9.17
CA THR A 494 5.40 15.46 -10.52
C THR A 494 6.91 15.24 -10.52
N PRO A 495 7.51 14.85 -11.66
CA PRO A 495 8.95 14.80 -11.81
C PRO A 495 9.62 16.14 -11.45
N ALA A 496 10.81 16.06 -10.90
CA ALA A 496 11.62 17.26 -10.61
C ALA A 496 12.25 17.86 -11.88
N ASP A 497 12.42 17.05 -12.92
CA ASP A 497 12.90 17.46 -14.24
C ASP A 497 11.72 17.76 -15.16
N CYS A 498 11.83 18.88 -15.88
CA CYS A 498 10.81 19.35 -16.80
C CYS A 498 10.91 18.70 -18.19
N GLY A 499 9.89 18.95 -19.01
CA GLY A 499 9.79 18.46 -20.38
C GLY A 499 8.68 17.44 -20.59
N ALA A 500 8.64 16.84 -21.76
CA ALA A 500 7.67 15.81 -22.09
C ALA A 500 7.93 14.53 -21.30
N LYS A 501 6.89 13.95 -20.75
CA LYS A 501 6.90 12.70 -19.98
C LYS A 501 5.92 11.71 -20.62
N THR A 502 6.28 10.44 -20.65
CA THR A 502 5.46 9.39 -21.25
C THR A 502 5.04 8.39 -20.18
N VAL A 503 3.77 8.08 -20.15
CA VAL A 503 3.16 6.98 -19.40
C VAL A 503 3.04 5.80 -20.34
N ASP A 504 3.53 4.65 -19.94
CA ASP A 504 3.34 3.39 -20.64
C ASP A 504 2.16 2.63 -20.02
N ALA A 505 1.29 2.07 -20.82
CA ALA A 505 0.18 1.26 -20.35
C ALA A 505 0.01 0.02 -21.20
N THR A 506 -0.30 -1.10 -20.56
CA THR A 506 -0.66 -2.35 -21.23
C THR A 506 -2.04 -2.75 -20.78
N LEU A 507 -2.96 -2.90 -21.72
CA LEU A 507 -4.33 -3.37 -21.50
C LEU A 507 -4.50 -4.74 -22.14
N THR A 508 -4.99 -5.70 -21.36
CA THR A 508 -5.22 -7.08 -21.80
C THR A 508 -6.70 -7.41 -21.66
N SER A 509 -7.27 -8.03 -22.68
CA SER A 509 -8.65 -8.50 -22.68
C SER A 509 -8.78 -9.96 -22.25
N TRP A 510 -9.99 -10.38 -21.87
CA TRP A 510 -10.31 -11.79 -21.60
C TRP A 510 -10.17 -12.68 -22.84
N ALA A 511 -10.25 -12.12 -24.04
CA ALA A 511 -9.95 -12.83 -25.30
C ALA A 511 -8.45 -13.09 -25.51
N GLY A 512 -7.58 -12.62 -24.61
CA GLY A 512 -6.14 -12.80 -24.73
C GLY A 512 -5.43 -11.76 -25.62
N HIS A 513 -6.14 -10.74 -26.11
CA HIS A 513 -5.51 -9.62 -26.83
C HIS A 513 -4.84 -8.67 -25.83
N SER A 514 -3.60 -8.29 -26.13
CA SER A 514 -2.84 -7.31 -25.35
C SER A 514 -2.42 -6.14 -26.24
N VAL A 515 -2.62 -4.92 -25.76
CA VAL A 515 -2.30 -3.69 -26.50
C VAL A 515 -1.44 -2.80 -25.59
N ASP A 516 -0.26 -2.43 -26.10
CA ASP A 516 0.61 -1.44 -25.47
C ASP A 516 0.24 -0.04 -25.98
N LEU A 517 0.04 0.86 -25.03
CA LEU A 517 -0.43 2.22 -25.27
C LEU A 517 0.51 3.22 -24.59
N GLN A 518 0.56 4.41 -25.14
CA GLN A 518 1.30 5.51 -24.54
C GLN A 518 0.45 6.77 -24.43
N SER A 519 0.55 7.45 -23.28
CA SER A 519 0.00 8.79 -23.06
C SER A 519 1.14 9.73 -22.71
N SER A 520 1.08 11.00 -23.14
CA SER A 520 2.15 11.97 -22.91
C SER A 520 1.61 13.25 -22.31
N PHE A 521 2.35 13.82 -21.37
CA PHE A 521 2.06 15.13 -20.80
C PHE A 521 3.34 15.96 -20.63
N GLY A 522 3.20 17.29 -20.51
CA GLY A 522 4.30 18.19 -20.24
C GLY A 522 4.46 18.47 -18.75
N VAL A 523 5.70 18.57 -18.30
CA VAL A 523 6.06 19.11 -16.99
C VAL A 523 6.73 20.46 -17.21
N ASP A 524 6.15 21.51 -16.64
CA ASP A 524 6.65 22.86 -16.76
C ASP A 524 7.93 23.04 -15.96
N CYS A 525 8.93 23.65 -16.57
CA CYS A 525 10.14 24.00 -15.84
C CYS A 525 9.80 25.02 -14.76
N ALA A 526 10.15 24.72 -13.52
CA ALA A 526 10.20 25.76 -12.52
C ALA A 526 11.08 26.90 -13.04
N PRO A 527 10.74 28.17 -12.79
CA PRO A 527 11.66 29.27 -13.07
C PRO A 527 12.99 28.87 -12.46
N VAL A 528 14.07 28.84 -13.26
CA VAL A 528 15.40 28.32 -12.92
C VAL A 528 15.71 28.71 -11.48
N LEU A 529 15.39 27.85 -10.57
CA LEU A 529 15.80 27.98 -9.19
C LEU A 529 17.30 27.82 -9.26
N GLY A 530 18.01 28.87 -8.92
CA GLY A 530 19.45 28.96 -8.97
C GLY A 530 20.13 27.78 -8.31
N SER A 531 21.44 27.80 -8.26
CA SER A 531 22.30 26.85 -7.57
C SER A 531 21.69 26.39 -6.24
N PHE A 532 21.91 25.12 -5.85
CA PHE A 532 21.57 24.56 -4.53
C PHE A 532 21.93 25.52 -3.40
N ALA A 533 20.94 26.15 -2.79
CA ALA A 533 21.09 27.22 -1.80
C ALA A 533 20.03 27.09 -0.69
N PRO A 534 20.09 26.05 0.13
CA PRO A 534 19.20 25.91 1.29
C PRO A 534 19.47 26.99 2.33
N SER A 535 18.44 27.44 3.03
CA SER A 535 18.60 28.33 4.18
C SER A 535 19.11 27.55 5.39
N PHE A 536 19.87 28.24 6.22
CA PHE A 536 20.53 27.64 7.39
C PHE A 536 20.46 28.55 8.60
N ALA A 537 20.09 27.97 9.75
CA ALA A 537 20.14 28.62 11.03
C ALA A 537 20.61 27.63 12.11
N ALA A 538 21.58 28.01 12.92
CA ALA A 538 22.08 27.19 14.02
C ALA A 538 22.59 28.06 15.18
N GLY A 539 22.39 27.57 16.42
CA GLY A 539 22.84 28.30 17.59
C GLY A 539 22.35 27.74 18.90
N SER A 540 22.69 28.46 19.98
CA SER A 540 22.24 28.17 21.34
C SER A 540 20.86 28.80 21.58
N ALA A 541 19.95 28.05 22.17
CA ALA A 541 18.62 28.55 22.55
C ALA A 541 18.69 29.62 23.68
N MET A 542 19.67 29.49 24.55
CA MET A 542 19.94 30.46 25.61
C MET A 542 21.42 30.84 25.58
N PRO A 543 21.79 31.92 24.84
CA PRO A 543 23.18 32.27 24.58
C PRO A 543 23.85 33.02 25.76
N VAL A 544 23.87 32.39 26.91
CA VAL A 544 24.57 32.88 28.11
C VAL A 544 25.90 32.14 28.26
N ALA A 545 26.97 32.89 28.54
CA ALA A 545 28.32 32.34 28.66
C ALA A 545 28.41 31.27 29.73
N GLY A 546 29.04 30.13 29.43
CA GLY A 546 29.25 29.01 30.35
C GLY A 546 27.97 28.27 30.80
N ALA A 547 26.81 28.73 30.37
CA ALA A 547 25.54 28.11 30.72
C ALA A 547 25.27 26.83 29.88
N ASP A 548 24.54 25.94 30.50
CA ASP A 548 23.92 24.83 29.87
C ASP A 548 22.76 25.31 28.95
N SER A 549 22.72 24.91 27.70
CA SER A 549 21.71 25.35 26.76
C SER A 549 21.48 24.35 25.65
N ALA A 550 20.24 24.23 25.19
CA ALA A 550 19.93 23.48 23.99
C ALA A 550 20.65 24.12 22.77
N PHE A 551 21.20 23.26 21.91
CA PHE A 551 21.68 23.65 20.59
C PHE A 551 20.63 23.30 19.54
N VAL A 552 20.30 24.27 18.70
CA VAL A 552 19.29 24.14 17.66
C VAL A 552 19.90 24.28 16.26
N LEU A 553 19.47 23.41 15.34
CA LEU A 553 19.83 23.42 13.92
C LEU A 553 18.57 23.42 13.08
N ARG A 554 18.51 24.29 12.07
CA ARG A 554 17.43 24.35 11.09
C ARG A 554 18.03 24.47 9.69
N VAL A 555 17.59 23.58 8.79
CA VAL A 555 17.88 23.64 7.35
C VAL A 555 16.55 23.64 6.64
N ASP A 556 16.35 24.54 5.71
CA ASP A 556 15.14 24.63 4.88
C ASP A 556 15.57 24.70 3.41
N LYS A 557 15.19 23.69 2.63
CA LYS A 557 15.49 23.53 1.22
C LYS A 557 14.22 23.79 0.40
N PRO A 558 14.17 24.80 -0.46
CA PRO A 558 13.06 25.04 -1.38
C PRO A 558 12.83 23.85 -2.32
N ASP A 559 11.55 23.69 -2.75
CA ASP A 559 11.21 22.75 -3.81
C ASP A 559 11.94 23.09 -5.12
N GLY A 560 12.10 22.09 -5.99
CA GLY A 560 12.81 22.25 -7.26
C GLY A 560 14.33 22.29 -7.15
N GLN A 561 14.91 22.33 -5.93
CA GLN A 561 16.35 22.14 -5.73
C GLN A 561 16.69 20.67 -5.54
N SER A 562 17.94 20.28 -5.87
CA SER A 562 18.45 18.94 -5.67
C SER A 562 18.27 18.48 -4.23
N ALA A 563 18.04 17.18 -4.04
CA ALA A 563 17.83 16.57 -2.73
C ALA A 563 19.06 16.78 -1.83
N LEU A 564 18.82 17.15 -0.56
CA LEU A 564 19.86 17.25 0.47
C LEU A 564 20.41 15.84 0.76
N ASN A 565 21.73 15.67 0.60
CA ASN A 565 22.40 14.37 0.78
C ASN A 565 23.41 14.35 1.93
N GLY A 566 23.93 15.52 2.35
CA GLY A 566 24.95 15.57 3.39
C GLY A 566 24.94 16.87 4.17
N VAL A 567 25.40 16.77 5.42
CA VAL A 567 25.55 17.90 6.33
C VAL A 567 26.90 17.81 7.02
N GLU A 568 27.74 18.80 6.83
CA GLU A 568 28.97 18.99 7.57
C GLU A 568 28.89 20.32 8.33
N LEU A 569 29.17 20.30 9.64
CA LEU A 569 29.07 21.48 10.50
C LEU A 569 30.33 21.65 11.32
N VAL A 570 30.83 22.89 11.36
CA VAL A 570 31.93 23.30 12.25
C VAL A 570 31.32 24.17 13.33
N LEU A 571 31.37 23.68 14.58
CA LEU A 571 30.81 24.36 15.73
C LEU A 571 31.77 25.47 16.24
N PRO A 572 31.26 26.47 16.97
CA PRO A 572 32.09 27.51 17.55
C PRO A 572 33.09 26.94 18.56
N LYS A 573 34.27 27.54 18.62
CA LYS A 573 35.26 27.16 19.64
C LYS A 573 34.69 27.35 21.06
N GLY A 574 34.85 26.36 21.92
CA GLY A 574 34.34 26.39 23.28
C GLY A 574 32.86 26.02 23.46
N LEU A 575 32.12 25.80 22.38
CA LEU A 575 30.82 25.12 22.45
C LEU A 575 31.10 23.63 22.55
N LEU A 576 30.83 23.06 23.73
CA LEU A 576 31.24 21.70 24.07
C LEU A 576 30.03 20.85 24.50
N ALA A 577 30.22 19.55 24.45
CA ALA A 577 29.26 18.59 24.95
C ALA A 577 29.82 17.87 26.18
N ASN A 578 28.99 17.68 27.18
CA ASN A 578 29.27 16.84 28.35
C ASN A 578 29.10 15.36 27.93
N LEU A 579 30.19 14.67 27.71
CA LEU A 579 30.23 13.27 27.33
C LEU A 579 30.11 12.30 28.48
N ALA A 580 30.41 12.81 29.72
CA ALA A 580 30.42 11.99 30.94
C ALA A 580 29.03 11.42 31.24
N GLY A 581 28.91 10.08 31.24
CA GLY A 581 27.66 9.38 31.50
C GLY A 581 26.58 9.55 30.44
N ASN A 582 26.90 10.17 29.31
CA ASN A 582 25.90 10.45 28.23
C ASN A 582 26.02 9.52 27.03
N VAL A 583 27.07 8.73 26.94
CA VAL A 583 27.18 7.73 25.85
C VAL A 583 26.08 6.66 26.01
N GLY A 584 25.36 6.39 24.93
CA GLY A 584 24.16 5.53 24.90
C GLY A 584 22.88 6.23 25.32
N GLN A 585 22.91 7.53 25.65
CA GLN A 585 21.74 8.29 26.08
C GLN A 585 21.16 9.13 24.95
N ARG A 586 19.83 9.32 24.97
CA ARG A 586 19.17 10.33 24.15
C ARG A 586 19.62 11.73 24.58
N VAL A 587 20.11 12.49 23.61
CA VAL A 587 20.59 13.87 23.84
C VAL A 587 19.74 14.91 23.13
N GLY A 588 18.79 14.48 22.28
CA GLY A 588 17.98 15.41 21.52
C GLY A 588 16.90 14.76 20.68
N THR A 589 16.32 15.55 19.80
CA THR A 589 15.30 15.14 18.85
C THR A 589 15.61 15.71 17.47
N ALA A 590 15.51 14.87 16.43
CA ALA A 590 15.53 15.31 15.06
C ALA A 590 14.09 15.27 14.50
N ARG A 591 13.74 16.28 13.71
CA ARG A 591 12.47 16.36 12.96
C ARG A 591 12.78 16.64 11.52
N VAL A 592 12.11 15.94 10.63
CA VAL A 592 12.29 16.07 9.19
C VAL A 592 10.95 16.28 8.51
N ALA A 593 10.91 17.10 7.48
CA ALA A 593 9.73 17.33 6.67
C ALA A 593 9.98 16.77 5.26
N ALA A 594 9.18 15.76 4.88
CA ALA A 594 9.29 15.02 3.63
C ALA A 594 8.14 15.33 2.66
N GLY A 595 8.42 15.32 1.37
CA GLY A 595 7.49 15.61 0.29
C GLY A 595 7.50 17.06 -0.15
N PRO A 596 7.23 17.34 -1.45
CA PRO A 596 7.16 18.70 -2.01
C PRO A 596 5.89 19.43 -1.59
N GLY A 597 5.86 20.73 -1.81
CA GLY A 597 4.71 21.60 -1.59
C GLY A 597 4.66 22.21 -0.20
N SER A 598 3.58 22.94 0.07
CA SER A 598 3.43 23.77 1.27
C SER A 598 3.11 22.98 2.55
N GLN A 599 2.78 21.70 2.46
CA GLN A 599 2.37 20.86 3.59
C GLN A 599 3.15 19.54 3.64
N PRO A 600 4.49 19.57 3.77
CA PRO A 600 5.27 18.33 3.83
C PRO A 600 4.92 17.49 5.05
N TYR A 601 5.17 16.19 4.98
CA TYR A 601 4.90 15.26 6.07
C TYR A 601 6.03 15.32 7.11
N TRP A 602 5.66 15.54 8.38
CA TRP A 602 6.62 15.64 9.47
C TRP A 602 6.83 14.31 10.17
N LEU A 603 8.10 13.90 10.25
CA LEU A 603 8.58 12.76 11.01
C LEU A 603 9.54 13.22 12.09
N SER A 604 9.65 12.46 13.16
CA SER A 604 10.57 12.80 14.26
C SER A 604 11.17 11.54 14.88
N GLY A 605 12.40 11.70 15.40
CA GLY A 605 13.07 10.61 16.06
C GLY A 605 14.14 11.08 17.05
N PRO A 606 14.61 10.19 17.96
CA PRO A 606 15.62 10.50 18.94
C PRO A 606 17.00 10.69 18.32
N VAL A 607 17.77 11.61 18.90
CA VAL A 607 19.21 11.75 18.70
C VAL A 607 19.91 11.13 19.91
N VAL A 608 20.73 10.12 19.69
CA VAL A 608 21.43 9.36 20.72
C VAL A 608 22.94 9.58 20.55
N LEU A 609 23.64 9.92 21.64
CA LEU A 609 25.11 9.96 21.64
C LEU A 609 25.65 8.54 21.67
N GLU A 610 26.52 8.20 20.75
CA GLU A 610 27.20 6.90 20.70
C GLU A 610 28.73 7.07 20.83
N GLY A 611 29.42 5.98 21.04
CA GLY A 611 30.89 5.92 21.08
C GLY A 611 31.50 6.08 19.68
N ALA A 612 32.71 5.58 19.52
CA ALA A 612 33.46 5.67 18.27
C ALA A 612 32.69 5.09 17.08
N TYR A 613 32.75 5.80 15.94
CA TYR A 613 32.15 5.39 14.67
C TYR A 613 33.09 5.73 13.52
N GLY A 614 33.56 4.69 12.83
CA GLY A 614 34.63 4.84 11.83
C GLY A 614 35.92 5.34 12.48
N ASP A 615 36.39 6.47 12.00
CA ASP A 615 37.58 7.16 12.46
C ASP A 615 37.32 8.26 13.51
N ALA A 616 36.04 8.54 13.80
CA ALA A 616 35.65 9.54 14.79
C ALA A 616 35.54 8.96 16.20
N PRO A 617 35.95 9.68 17.25
CA PRO A 617 35.92 9.21 18.63
C PRO A 617 34.51 9.07 19.18
N PHE A 618 33.54 9.82 18.66
CA PHE A 618 32.12 9.79 19.03
C PHE A 618 31.24 9.96 17.81
N SER A 619 29.98 9.59 17.97
CA SER A 619 28.95 9.79 16.95
C SER A 619 27.60 10.16 17.57
N LEU A 620 26.74 10.76 16.77
CA LEU A 620 25.30 10.85 17.05
C LEU A 620 24.58 9.86 16.13
N ARG A 621 23.64 9.11 16.66
CA ARG A 621 22.72 8.28 15.90
C ARG A 621 21.32 8.90 15.94
N VAL A 622 20.80 9.23 14.78
CA VAL A 622 19.41 9.66 14.59
C VAL A 622 18.62 8.48 14.03
N THR A 623 17.54 8.10 14.69
CA THR A 623 16.62 7.06 14.22
C THR A 623 15.25 7.69 14.05
N VAL A 624 14.76 7.76 12.82
CA VAL A 624 13.45 8.32 12.50
C VAL A 624 12.55 7.19 12.01
N PRO A 625 11.52 6.79 12.78
CA PRO A 625 10.49 5.87 12.29
C PRO A 625 9.78 6.49 11.09
N ALA A 626 9.87 5.84 9.91
CA ALA A 626 9.24 6.32 8.70
C ALA A 626 7.79 5.79 8.60
N GLN A 627 6.97 6.15 9.60
CA GLN A 627 5.55 5.85 9.62
C GLN A 627 4.76 7.04 9.05
N ALA A 628 4.10 6.81 7.91
CA ALA A 628 3.39 7.84 7.16
C ALA A 628 1.94 7.41 6.89
N GLY A 629 0.99 7.95 7.66
CA GLY A 629 -0.42 7.55 7.59
C GLY A 629 -0.57 6.05 7.87
N PRO A 630 -1.16 5.27 6.94
CA PRO A 630 -1.33 3.82 7.11
C PRO A 630 -0.08 3.00 6.78
N TYR A 631 1.02 3.63 6.33
CA TYR A 631 2.20 2.93 5.85
C TYR A 631 3.32 2.92 6.88
N ASP A 632 3.94 1.76 7.07
CA ASP A 632 5.16 1.59 7.83
C ASP A 632 6.31 1.26 6.86
N LEU A 633 7.23 2.22 6.70
CA LEU A 633 8.41 2.09 5.85
C LEU A 633 9.66 1.67 6.64
N GLY A 634 9.52 1.37 7.93
CA GLY A 634 10.60 1.01 8.84
C GLY A 634 11.37 2.20 9.41
N ASP A 635 12.50 1.93 10.04
CA ASP A 635 13.35 2.93 10.67
C ASP A 635 14.43 3.46 9.71
N VAL A 636 14.51 4.76 9.58
CA VAL A 636 15.62 5.45 8.91
C VAL A 636 16.67 5.82 9.94
N VAL A 637 17.87 5.26 9.80
CA VAL A 637 19.01 5.52 10.70
C VAL A 637 20.08 6.29 9.97
N VAL A 638 20.44 7.46 10.51
CA VAL A 638 21.54 8.29 10.01
C VAL A 638 22.51 8.55 11.16
N ARG A 639 23.80 8.31 10.94
CA ARG A 639 24.83 8.61 11.91
C ARG A 639 25.60 9.85 11.52
N GLN A 640 26.07 10.57 12.54
CA GLN A 640 26.95 11.74 12.38
C GLN A 640 28.22 11.48 13.14
N LYS A 641 29.36 11.59 12.48
CA LYS A 641 30.70 11.54 13.06
C LYS A 641 30.98 12.82 13.81
N LEU A 642 31.51 12.72 15.00
CA LEU A 642 31.96 13.87 15.80
C LEU A 642 33.48 13.86 15.88
N TYR A 643 34.10 14.80 15.19
CA TYR A 643 35.54 15.03 15.27
C TYR A 643 35.84 16.15 16.24
N VAL A 644 36.87 16.00 17.02
CA VAL A 644 37.37 17.02 17.97
C VAL A 644 38.79 17.41 17.54
N ASP A 645 38.96 18.64 17.15
CA ASP A 645 40.29 19.18 16.81
C ASP A 645 41.21 19.12 18.06
N PRO A 646 42.37 18.44 18.01
CA PRO A 646 43.18 18.23 19.19
C PRO A 646 43.84 19.50 19.72
N VAL A 647 43.93 20.57 18.94
CA VAL A 647 44.59 21.83 19.33
C VAL A 647 43.59 22.84 19.86
N THR A 648 42.43 22.92 19.24
CA THR A 648 41.42 23.96 19.56
C THR A 648 40.22 23.40 20.32
N ALA A 649 40.09 22.08 20.43
CA ALA A 649 38.90 21.35 20.89
C ALA A 649 37.61 21.73 20.18
N GLN A 650 37.71 22.27 18.92
CA GLN A 650 36.61 22.60 18.10
C GLN A 650 35.97 21.32 17.56
N VAL A 651 34.66 21.27 17.58
CA VAL A 651 33.90 20.09 17.11
C VAL A 651 33.44 20.25 15.67
N THR A 652 33.71 19.26 14.84
CA THR A 652 33.16 19.12 13.51
C THR A 652 32.22 17.92 13.47
N VAL A 653 31.03 18.12 12.94
CA VAL A 653 29.98 17.11 12.79
C VAL A 653 29.84 16.78 11.32
N VAL A 654 29.97 15.51 10.94
CA VAL A 654 29.84 15.07 9.56
C VAL A 654 28.79 13.95 9.48
N SER A 655 27.71 14.18 8.74
CA SER A 655 26.65 13.17 8.57
C SER A 655 27.08 12.07 7.60
N ASP A 656 26.60 10.85 7.81
CA ASP A 656 26.48 9.88 6.73
C ASP A 656 25.54 10.45 5.64
N PRO A 657 25.58 9.91 4.41
CA PRO A 657 24.66 10.31 3.37
C PRO A 657 23.21 10.20 3.82
N LEU A 658 22.43 11.27 3.62
CA LEU A 658 21.00 11.26 3.91
C LEU A 658 20.27 10.45 2.84
N PRO A 659 19.31 9.59 3.18
CA PRO A 659 18.57 8.82 2.20
C PRO A 659 17.68 9.73 1.36
N THR A 660 17.72 9.56 0.06
CA THR A 660 16.86 10.28 -0.90
C THR A 660 15.60 9.48 -1.24
N ILE A 661 15.63 8.16 -1.05
CA ILE A 661 14.52 7.22 -1.25
C ILE A 661 14.44 6.28 -0.04
N VAL A 662 13.23 5.98 0.41
CA VAL A 662 12.95 4.99 1.46
C VAL A 662 11.84 4.06 0.98
N LYS A 663 12.12 2.78 0.81
CA LYS A 663 11.16 1.78 0.30
C LYS A 663 10.46 2.26 -0.98
N GLY A 664 11.22 2.76 -1.94
CA GLY A 664 10.69 3.26 -3.20
C GLY A 664 10.00 4.64 -3.14
N VAL A 665 9.84 5.23 -1.96
CA VAL A 665 9.23 6.56 -1.81
C VAL A 665 10.35 7.60 -1.78
N PRO A 666 10.45 8.51 -2.76
CA PRO A 666 11.39 9.63 -2.71
C PRO A 666 11.06 10.56 -1.54
N VAL A 667 12.04 10.74 -0.65
CA VAL A 667 11.84 11.50 0.59
C VAL A 667 11.60 12.98 0.29
N ARG A 668 12.29 13.54 -0.71
CA ARG A 668 12.21 14.98 -1.09
C ARG A 668 12.25 15.88 0.15
N LEU A 669 13.33 15.71 0.93
CA LEU A 669 13.52 16.40 2.22
C LEU A 669 13.51 17.92 2.01
N GLN A 670 12.52 18.59 2.60
CA GLN A 670 12.41 20.05 2.59
C GLN A 670 13.06 20.68 3.81
N LYS A 671 12.79 20.14 5.00
CA LYS A 671 13.22 20.74 6.26
C LYS A 671 13.90 19.70 7.15
N LEU A 672 15.00 20.11 7.76
CA LEU A 672 15.69 19.37 8.79
C LEU A 672 15.80 20.24 10.04
N ALA A 673 15.27 19.80 11.15
CA ALA A 673 15.35 20.44 12.44
C ALA A 673 15.97 19.47 13.45
N VAL A 674 17.05 19.87 14.11
CA VAL A 674 17.69 19.09 15.17
C VAL A 674 17.76 19.94 16.41
N ASP A 675 17.20 19.44 17.49
CA ASP A 675 17.23 20.06 18.81
C ASP A 675 18.01 19.13 19.75
N VAL A 676 19.22 19.57 20.17
CA VAL A 676 20.04 18.86 21.16
C VAL A 676 19.75 19.53 22.49
N ASP A 677 18.76 19.03 23.19
CA ASP A 677 18.07 19.71 24.29
C ASP A 677 18.14 18.98 25.62
N LYS A 678 18.98 17.93 25.74
CA LYS A 678 19.19 17.26 27.04
C LYS A 678 19.84 18.21 28.05
N PRO A 679 19.23 18.47 29.22
CA PRO A 679 19.81 19.30 30.26
C PRO A 679 21.22 18.84 30.68
N GLY A 680 22.14 19.79 30.82
CA GLY A 680 23.55 19.52 31.22
C GLY A 680 24.40 18.89 30.12
N PHE A 681 23.90 18.78 28.88
CA PHE A 681 24.65 18.14 27.79
C PHE A 681 25.45 19.13 26.94
N VAL A 682 24.85 20.21 26.44
CA VAL A 682 25.57 21.22 25.66
C VAL A 682 25.91 22.40 26.55
N VAL A 683 27.17 22.79 26.58
CA VAL A 683 27.71 23.90 27.39
C VAL A 683 28.20 25.00 26.46
N ASN A 684 27.71 26.20 26.67
CA ASN A 684 28.10 27.40 25.91
C ASN A 684 29.56 27.79 26.16
N PRO A 685 30.21 28.45 25.18
CA PRO A 685 31.53 29.05 25.39
C PRO A 685 31.50 30.05 26.54
N THR A 686 32.65 30.19 27.21
CA THR A 686 32.85 31.23 28.22
C THR A 686 33.43 32.51 27.65
N SER A 687 33.52 32.64 26.33
CA SER A 687 34.00 33.85 25.61
C SER A 687 32.84 34.50 24.87
N CYS A 688 32.68 35.84 25.04
CA CYS A 688 31.71 36.64 24.33
C CYS A 688 32.25 37.19 22.97
N GLU A 689 33.38 36.66 22.49
CA GLU A 689 33.85 36.98 21.16
C GLU A 689 32.81 36.52 20.14
N GLU A 690 32.64 37.27 19.04
CA GLU A 690 31.81 36.89 17.94
C GLU A 690 32.42 35.69 17.24
N MET A 691 31.62 34.65 17.06
CA MET A 691 31.97 33.40 16.38
C MET A 691 30.93 33.07 15.32
N THR A 692 31.13 31.97 14.61
CA THR A 692 30.17 31.42 13.63
C THR A 692 29.97 29.94 13.84
N VAL A 693 28.73 29.48 13.62
CA VAL A 693 28.46 28.11 13.20
C VAL A 693 28.50 28.10 11.68
N GLY A 694 29.38 27.33 11.10
CA GLY A 694 29.54 27.22 9.66
C GLY A 694 29.56 25.79 9.20
N GLY A 695 29.52 25.55 7.92
CA GLY A 695 29.60 24.22 7.33
C GLY A 695 29.25 24.16 5.87
N THR A 696 29.14 22.95 5.37
CA THR A 696 28.81 22.64 4.00
C THR A 696 27.59 21.74 3.94
N LEU A 697 26.59 22.11 3.16
CA LEU A 697 25.47 21.26 2.83
C LEU A 697 25.68 20.64 1.45
N GLY A 698 25.55 19.34 1.33
CA GLY A 698 25.75 18.60 0.09
C GLY A 698 24.42 18.21 -0.57
N ALA A 699 24.34 18.31 -1.87
CA ALA A 699 23.23 17.85 -2.70
C ALA A 699 23.53 16.49 -3.32
N ALA A 700 22.50 15.72 -3.63
CA ALA A 700 22.62 14.42 -4.29
C ALA A 700 23.28 14.50 -5.69
N THR A 701 23.23 15.67 -6.34
CA THR A 701 23.93 15.96 -7.60
C THR A 701 25.42 16.27 -7.44
N GLY A 702 25.94 16.29 -6.20
CA GLY A 702 27.32 16.67 -5.89
C GLY A 702 27.54 18.19 -5.75
N GLN A 703 26.53 19.01 -5.92
CA GLN A 703 26.60 20.44 -5.60
C GLN A 703 26.74 20.65 -4.10
N THR A 704 27.40 21.71 -3.69
CA THR A 704 27.57 22.07 -2.28
C THR A 704 27.17 23.54 -2.05
N ALA A 705 26.67 23.80 -0.86
CA ALA A 705 26.36 25.14 -0.38
C ALA A 705 27.11 25.41 0.92
N GLU A 706 27.97 26.45 0.92
CA GLU A 706 28.59 26.94 2.16
C GLU A 706 27.55 27.70 2.98
N VAL A 707 27.43 27.33 4.26
CA VAL A 707 26.45 27.93 5.16
C VAL A 707 27.13 28.52 6.40
N ARG A 708 26.62 29.63 6.90
CA ARG A 708 27.15 30.31 8.08
C ARG A 708 26.03 30.99 8.87
N THR A 709 26.08 30.88 10.18
CA THR A 709 25.24 31.64 11.10
C THR A 709 26.09 32.28 12.17
N ARG A 710 25.84 33.55 12.46
CA ARG A 710 26.49 34.24 13.60
C ARG A 710 26.16 33.58 14.91
N PHE A 711 27.20 33.36 15.71
CA PHE A 711 27.09 32.80 17.06
C PHE A 711 27.79 33.70 18.04
N GLN A 712 27.11 34.11 19.09
CA GLN A 712 27.68 34.88 20.18
C GLN A 712 26.92 34.67 21.47
N VAL A 713 27.64 34.47 22.58
CA VAL A 713 27.05 34.42 23.93
C VAL A 713 27.26 35.75 24.62
N GLY A 714 26.42 36.05 25.58
CA GLY A 714 26.49 37.24 26.43
C GLY A 714 26.89 36.90 27.89
N GLU A 715 26.87 37.92 28.73
CA GLU A 715 27.03 37.78 30.20
C GLU A 715 28.38 37.21 30.66
N CYS A 716 29.47 37.27 29.88
CA CYS A 716 30.77 36.76 30.25
C CYS A 716 31.34 37.45 31.53
N GLN A 717 30.88 38.69 31.81
CA GLN A 717 31.31 39.41 33.03
C GLN A 717 30.72 38.82 34.31
N ALA A 718 29.71 38.02 34.24
CA ALA A 718 29.10 37.33 35.37
C ALA A 718 29.86 36.05 35.75
N LEU A 719 30.81 35.58 34.93
CA LEU A 719 31.59 34.40 35.22
C LEU A 719 32.77 34.73 36.16
N ASP A 720 32.91 34.00 37.24
CA ASP A 720 34.07 34.04 38.09
C ASP A 720 35.32 33.52 37.37
N PHE A 721 36.49 33.96 37.78
CA PHE A 721 37.78 33.48 37.30
C PHE A 721 38.85 33.51 38.39
N GLU A 722 38.97 32.41 39.11
CA GLU A 722 39.88 32.23 40.25
C GLU A 722 40.74 30.95 40.13
N PRO A 723 41.57 30.84 39.08
CA PRO A 723 42.43 29.68 38.91
C PRO A 723 43.49 29.60 40.00
N LYS A 724 43.82 28.38 40.43
CA LYS A 724 44.83 28.10 41.46
C LYS A 724 46.01 27.37 40.82
N LEU A 725 47.21 27.92 40.98
CA LEU A 725 48.45 27.32 40.49
C LEU A 725 49.35 26.92 41.67
N GLY A 726 49.68 25.65 41.76
CA GLY A 726 50.67 25.10 42.66
C GLY A 726 51.92 24.64 41.95
N LEU A 727 53.10 25.14 42.34
CA LEU A 727 54.36 24.67 41.76
C LEU A 727 55.25 24.10 42.85
N ARG A 728 55.86 22.96 42.66
CA ARG A 728 56.78 22.32 43.58
C ARG A 728 57.97 21.73 42.84
N LEU A 729 59.18 21.98 43.35
CA LEU A 729 60.36 21.24 42.98
C LEU A 729 60.49 19.99 43.86
N ILE A 730 60.66 18.86 43.24
CA ILE A 730 60.73 17.53 43.88
C ILE A 730 61.98 16.79 43.47
N GLY A 731 62.49 15.96 44.33
CA GLY A 731 63.65 15.12 44.05
C GLY A 731 64.55 15.00 45.31
N LYS A 732 64.84 13.79 45.70
CA LYS A 732 65.73 13.55 46.91
C LYS A 732 67.10 14.08 46.56
N ARG A 733 67.58 15.10 47.30
CA ARG A 733 68.87 15.80 47.17
C ARG A 733 69.03 16.60 45.82
N GLN A 734 67.98 16.76 45.03
CA GLN A 734 68.05 17.48 43.79
C GLN A 734 67.49 18.93 43.85
N THR A 735 66.96 19.34 45.00
CA THR A 735 66.43 20.69 45.27
C THR A 735 67.46 21.65 45.84
N LYS A 736 68.74 21.32 45.79
CA LYS A 736 69.86 22.13 46.20
C LYS A 736 70.45 22.88 45.00
N THR A 737 71.25 23.93 45.25
CA THR A 737 71.96 24.64 44.20
C THR A 737 72.74 23.70 43.28
N GLY A 738 72.61 23.88 42.00
CA GLY A 738 73.19 23.03 40.95
C GLY A 738 72.54 21.64 40.81
N GLY A 739 71.43 21.38 41.43
CA GLY A 739 70.68 20.12 41.31
C GLY A 739 69.67 20.13 40.11
N HIS A 740 69.27 18.95 39.71
CA HIS A 740 68.28 18.75 38.66
C HIS A 740 66.93 18.28 39.21
N PRO A 741 66.13 19.14 39.80
CA PRO A 741 64.84 18.76 40.38
C PRO A 741 63.76 18.50 39.31
N ALA A 742 62.85 17.58 39.58
CA ALA A 742 61.65 17.48 38.85
C ALA A 742 60.67 18.60 39.26
N LEU A 743 59.95 19.16 38.26
CA LEU A 743 58.91 20.18 38.49
C LEU A 743 57.55 19.51 38.48
N LYS A 744 56.78 19.70 39.57
CA LYS A 744 55.39 19.35 39.60
C LYS A 744 54.55 20.62 39.60
N ALA A 745 53.75 20.78 38.49
CA ALA A 745 52.81 21.87 38.35
C ALA A 745 51.38 21.31 38.49
N VAL A 746 50.54 22.01 39.24
CA VAL A 746 49.11 21.68 39.31
C VAL A 746 48.33 22.97 39.11
N LEU A 747 47.59 23.02 38.02
CA LEU A 747 46.66 24.10 37.71
C LEU A 747 45.23 23.59 37.91
N GLY A 748 44.47 24.24 38.76
CA GLY A 748 43.07 23.88 39.03
C GLY A 748 42.17 25.08 38.93
N GLN A 749 40.92 24.80 38.64
CA GLN A 749 39.84 25.78 38.52
C GLN A 749 38.56 25.15 39.06
N ALA A 750 37.67 25.92 39.67
CA ALA A 750 36.37 25.46 40.12
C ALA A 750 35.38 25.34 38.93
N ASP A 751 34.38 24.52 39.09
CA ASP A 751 33.30 24.37 38.10
C ASP A 751 32.51 25.69 38.01
N GLY A 752 31.99 25.98 36.79
CA GLY A 752 31.21 27.19 36.49
C GLY A 752 32.03 28.46 36.33
N GLN A 753 33.35 28.42 36.42
CA GLN A 753 34.21 29.56 36.11
C GLN A 753 34.55 29.67 34.62
N ALA A 754 34.99 30.87 34.22
CA ALA A 754 35.44 31.09 32.84
C ALA A 754 36.65 30.22 32.52
N ASN A 755 36.63 29.57 31.33
CA ASN A 755 37.71 28.70 30.84
C ASN A 755 39.05 29.43 30.73
N ILE A 756 40.15 28.75 31.04
CA ILE A 756 41.49 29.30 30.94
C ILE A 756 41.90 29.39 29.46
N ARG A 757 42.07 30.63 28.97
CA ARG A 757 42.52 30.86 27.59
C ARG A 757 44.03 30.79 27.46
N LEU A 758 44.76 31.25 28.52
CA LEU A 758 46.21 31.37 28.49
C LEU A 758 46.75 31.26 29.92
N ALA A 759 47.78 30.48 30.08
CA ALA A 759 48.51 30.39 31.32
C ALA A 759 49.95 30.86 31.09
N ARG A 760 50.38 31.86 31.86
CA ARG A 760 51.76 32.37 31.81
C ARG A 760 52.42 32.09 33.14
N VAL A 761 53.46 31.28 33.12
CA VAL A 761 54.25 30.91 34.29
C VAL A 761 55.64 31.58 34.23
N VAL A 762 55.98 32.31 35.25
CA VAL A 762 57.33 32.95 35.38
C VAL A 762 58.07 32.25 36.52
N MET A 763 59.11 31.53 36.11
CA MET A 763 59.93 30.82 37.12
C MET A 763 60.87 31.79 37.87
N PRO A 764 61.25 31.43 39.09
CA PRO A 764 62.31 32.20 39.75
C PRO A 764 63.60 32.20 38.95
N ASP A 765 64.43 33.24 39.12
CA ASP A 765 65.72 33.36 38.44
C ASP A 765 66.72 32.24 38.77
N SER A 766 66.51 31.54 39.86
CA SER A 766 67.25 30.35 40.30
C SER A 766 66.91 29.06 39.59
N VAL A 767 65.83 29.07 38.71
CA VAL A 767 65.42 27.90 37.96
C VAL A 767 65.64 28.21 36.49
N VAL A 768 66.54 27.48 35.87
CA VAL A 768 66.92 27.61 34.46
C VAL A 768 66.76 26.29 33.72
N LEU A 769 66.73 26.35 32.37
CA LEU A 769 66.81 25.09 31.56
C LEU A 769 68.25 24.61 31.60
N ASP A 770 68.41 23.27 31.68
CA ASP A 770 69.71 22.66 31.55
C ASP A 770 70.21 22.78 30.08
N PRO A 771 71.34 23.43 29.86
CA PRO A 771 71.82 23.60 28.48
C PRO A 771 72.18 22.31 27.76
N GLU A 772 72.74 21.33 28.47
CA GLU A 772 73.14 20.04 27.91
C GLU A 772 71.97 19.30 27.30
N ASN A 773 70.86 19.21 28.02
CA ASN A 773 69.66 18.49 27.56
C ASN A 773 68.78 19.39 26.60
N SER A 774 68.84 20.71 26.70
CA SER A 774 68.00 21.62 25.92
C SER A 774 68.51 21.88 24.51
N VAL A 775 69.76 21.54 24.19
CA VAL A 775 70.39 21.73 22.87
C VAL A 775 70.71 20.41 22.15
N ASP A 776 70.63 19.29 22.82
CA ASP A 776 70.84 17.95 22.22
C ASP A 776 69.72 17.63 21.22
N PRO A 777 70.05 17.47 19.91
CA PRO A 777 69.04 17.10 18.90
C PRO A 777 68.30 15.81 19.17
N ALA A 778 68.88 14.86 19.91
CA ALA A 778 68.27 13.58 20.29
C ALA A 778 67.21 13.76 21.38
N MET A 779 67.31 14.81 22.18
CA MET A 779 66.43 15.10 23.31
C MET A 779 65.34 16.16 23.01
N VAL A 780 65.37 16.75 21.84
CA VAL A 780 64.48 17.81 21.41
C VAL A 780 63.74 17.45 20.16
N CYS A 781 62.44 17.34 20.22
CA CYS A 781 61.58 17.02 19.07
C CYS A 781 61.70 18.12 17.99
N ASP A 782 61.83 17.74 16.74
CA ASP A 782 61.76 18.63 15.61
C ASP A 782 60.47 19.44 15.57
N TYR A 783 60.55 20.69 15.16
CA TYR A 783 59.39 21.60 15.14
C TYR A 783 58.25 21.07 14.25
N ASP A 784 58.57 20.63 12.98
CA ASP A 784 57.55 20.16 12.06
C ASP A 784 56.96 18.81 12.52
N ALA A 785 57.75 17.91 13.11
CA ALA A 785 57.26 16.70 13.78
C ALA A 785 56.34 17.02 14.95
N SER A 786 56.64 18.05 15.72
CA SER A 786 55.83 18.48 16.86
C SER A 786 54.43 18.99 16.42
N LEU A 787 54.33 19.65 15.27
CA LEU A 787 53.04 20.12 14.72
C LEU A 787 52.14 18.94 14.33
N ARG A 788 52.72 17.79 13.98
CA ARG A 788 51.97 16.55 13.70
C ARG A 788 51.84 15.66 14.95
N ALA A 789 52.33 16.12 16.12
CA ALA A 789 52.41 15.36 17.37
C ALA A 789 53.18 14.05 17.26
N GLU A 790 54.19 13.97 16.39
CA GLU A 790 55.05 12.79 16.06
C GLU A 790 56.43 12.88 16.74
N CYS A 791 56.44 13.34 17.98
CA CYS A 791 57.68 13.47 18.74
C CYS A 791 58.22 12.11 19.21
N PRO A 792 59.56 11.84 19.05
CA PRO A 792 60.20 10.64 19.54
C PRO A 792 60.16 10.51 21.06
N GLU A 793 60.18 9.27 21.57
CA GLU A 793 60.19 8.97 23.03
C GLU A 793 61.38 9.59 23.75
N SER A 794 62.51 9.72 23.14
CA SER A 794 63.72 10.34 23.72
C SER A 794 63.52 11.82 24.09
N THR A 795 62.50 12.48 23.53
CA THR A 795 62.17 13.90 23.80
C THR A 795 61.25 14.07 24.96
N VAL A 796 60.78 12.99 25.60
CA VAL A 796 59.86 13.03 26.74
C VAL A 796 60.57 13.50 28.01
N ILE A 797 60.12 14.60 28.52
CA ILE A 797 60.67 15.20 29.78
C ILE A 797 59.69 15.07 30.97
N GLY A 798 58.49 14.59 30.76
CA GLY A 798 57.54 14.44 31.84
C GLY A 798 56.21 13.84 31.39
N THR A 799 55.29 13.79 32.30
CA THR A 799 53.90 13.35 32.09
C THR A 799 52.89 14.38 32.52
N ALA A 800 51.76 14.39 31.89
CA ALA A 800 50.64 15.27 32.22
C ALA A 800 49.34 14.47 32.37
N ARG A 801 48.47 14.99 33.21
CA ARG A 801 47.13 14.45 33.45
C ARG A 801 46.14 15.61 33.57
N ALA A 802 45.06 15.55 32.79
CA ALA A 802 43.99 16.54 32.87
C ALA A 802 42.67 15.84 33.29
N VAL A 803 41.96 16.51 34.22
CA VAL A 803 40.63 16.09 34.68
C VAL A 803 39.64 17.17 34.25
N THR A 804 38.55 16.78 33.63
CA THR A 804 37.45 17.68 33.24
C THR A 804 36.11 17.01 33.54
N PRO A 805 35.08 17.78 33.97
CA PRO A 805 33.75 17.22 34.21
C PRO A 805 33.06 16.75 32.89
N LEU A 806 33.61 17.09 31.73
CA LEU A 806 33.02 16.75 30.41
C LEU A 806 33.33 15.32 29.95
N LEU A 807 34.29 14.63 30.61
CA LEU A 807 34.76 13.31 30.20
C LEU A 807 34.68 12.31 31.37
N ASP A 808 34.38 11.02 31.07
CA ASP A 808 34.30 9.96 32.08
C ASP A 808 35.64 9.63 32.72
N ARG A 809 36.73 9.83 31.99
CA ARG A 809 38.09 9.47 32.42
C ARG A 809 39.04 10.63 32.21
N PRO A 810 40.02 10.82 33.09
CA PRO A 810 41.08 11.78 32.88
C PRO A 810 41.87 11.51 31.59
N LEU A 811 42.25 12.58 30.92
CA LEU A 811 43.26 12.50 29.85
C LEU A 811 44.64 12.38 30.47
N SER A 812 45.49 11.54 29.89
CA SER A 812 46.86 11.35 30.36
C SER A 812 47.82 11.33 29.21
N GLY A 813 49.03 11.78 29.39
CA GLY A 813 49.97 11.81 28.29
C GLY A 813 51.36 12.29 28.63
N LYS A 814 52.15 12.54 27.61
CA LYS A 814 53.56 12.88 27.67
C LYS A 814 53.79 14.36 27.44
N VAL A 815 54.84 14.87 28.10
CA VAL A 815 55.34 16.22 27.86
C VAL A 815 56.65 16.08 27.14
N HIS A 816 56.69 16.61 25.90
CA HIS A 816 57.87 16.60 25.05
C HIS A 816 58.56 17.95 25.04
N LEU A 817 59.87 17.95 25.03
CA LEU A 817 60.69 19.13 24.73
C LEU A 817 60.74 19.28 23.20
N VAL A 818 60.40 20.46 22.70
CA VAL A 818 60.25 20.74 21.28
C VAL A 818 61.17 21.89 20.88
N GLN A 819 61.70 21.82 19.63
CA GLN A 819 62.52 22.89 19.08
C GLN A 819 61.76 24.20 19.04
N GLY A 820 62.24 25.23 19.71
CA GLY A 820 61.68 26.56 19.61
C GLY A 820 62.01 27.22 18.30
N ILE A 821 60.96 27.64 17.58
CA ILE A 821 61.09 28.34 16.28
C ILE A 821 60.34 29.65 16.34
N ARG A 822 60.92 30.71 15.83
CA ARG A 822 60.28 31.97 15.53
C ARG A 822 60.49 32.28 14.04
N PHE A 823 59.50 32.69 13.36
CA PHE A 823 59.62 33.17 11.96
C PHE A 823 60.06 34.64 11.97
N GLY A 824 61.10 34.94 11.21
CA GLY A 824 61.60 36.31 10.97
C GLY A 824 60.71 37.03 9.93
N PRO A 825 60.94 38.36 9.70
CA PRO A 825 60.15 39.15 8.78
C PRO A 825 60.15 38.62 7.34
N THR A 826 61.20 37.87 6.96
CA THR A 826 61.35 37.26 5.62
C THR A 826 60.88 35.80 5.58
N GLY A 827 60.19 35.28 6.64
CA GLY A 827 59.72 33.89 6.72
C GLY A 827 60.81 32.88 7.13
N ASN A 828 62.05 33.31 7.36
CA ASN A 828 63.13 32.45 7.78
C ASN A 828 62.89 31.93 9.25
N ARG A 829 63.31 30.70 9.50
CA ARG A 829 63.23 30.05 10.81
C ARG A 829 64.40 30.46 11.70
N ILE A 830 64.09 31.04 12.87
CA ILE A 830 65.06 31.42 13.87
C ILE A 830 64.88 30.53 15.07
N ARG A 831 65.93 29.77 15.46
CA ARG A 831 65.90 28.98 16.69
C ARG A 831 65.80 29.85 17.90
N THR A 832 64.92 29.46 18.84
CA THR A 832 64.71 30.09 20.13
C THR A 832 64.90 29.06 21.26
N THR A 833 64.66 29.50 22.49
CA THR A 833 64.57 28.53 23.64
C THR A 833 63.56 27.41 23.31
N PRO A 834 63.83 26.14 23.72
CA PRO A 834 62.91 25.05 23.49
C PRO A 834 61.52 25.34 24.05
N SER A 835 60.51 24.79 23.34
CA SER A 835 59.09 24.84 23.70
C SER A 835 58.65 23.51 24.27
N LEU A 836 57.42 23.44 24.70
CA LEU A 836 56.80 22.22 25.26
C LEU A 836 55.62 21.80 24.36
N LEU A 837 55.48 20.50 24.16
CA LEU A 837 54.25 19.90 23.66
C LEU A 837 53.71 18.93 24.70
N VAL A 838 52.51 19.20 25.21
CA VAL A 838 51.78 18.28 26.08
C VAL A 838 50.77 17.53 25.23
N LYS A 839 51.00 16.23 25.03
CA LYS A 839 50.10 15.38 24.28
C LYS A 839 49.25 14.55 25.26
N LEU A 840 47.99 14.98 25.43
CA LEU A 840 47.03 14.30 26.31
C LEU A 840 46.15 13.41 25.45
N GLN A 841 45.99 12.15 25.84
CA GLN A 841 45.22 11.14 25.16
C GLN A 841 44.18 10.52 26.10
N GLY A 842 43.04 10.11 25.53
CA GLY A 842 41.96 9.47 26.25
C GLY A 842 40.72 9.29 25.42
N GLN A 843 39.54 9.74 25.87
CA GLN A 843 38.33 9.75 25.10
C GLN A 843 38.43 10.72 23.92
N VAL A 844 39.23 11.74 24.04
CA VAL A 844 39.63 12.68 22.96
C VAL A 844 41.13 12.94 23.10
N ASP A 845 41.76 13.41 22.06
CA ASP A 845 43.16 13.86 22.12
C ASP A 845 43.21 15.37 22.24
N VAL A 846 44.10 15.88 23.15
CA VAL A 846 44.32 17.32 23.33
C VAL A 846 45.83 17.61 23.32
N HIS A 847 46.22 18.58 22.49
CA HIS A 847 47.61 18.98 22.35
C HIS A 847 47.76 20.44 22.85
N LEU A 848 48.60 20.64 23.85
CA LEU A 848 48.89 21.96 24.37
C LEU A 848 50.34 22.35 24.04
N TYR A 849 50.52 23.53 23.47
CA TYR A 849 51.85 24.07 23.15
C TYR A 849 52.24 25.13 24.10
N GLY A 850 53.35 24.94 24.83
CA GLY A 850 53.90 25.90 25.72
C GLY A 850 55.18 26.56 25.12
N ARG A 851 55.12 27.85 24.77
CA ARG A 851 56.26 28.58 24.27
C ARG A 851 57.10 29.08 25.45
N THR A 852 58.38 28.69 25.48
CA THR A 852 59.29 29.10 26.53
C THR A 852 60.23 30.20 26.02
N THR A 853 60.46 31.23 26.84
CA THR A 853 61.37 32.36 26.55
C THR A 853 62.09 32.77 27.82
N VAL A 854 63.25 33.43 27.69
CA VAL A 854 63.95 34.04 28.84
C VAL A 854 63.72 35.55 28.81
N ARG A 855 63.13 36.11 29.87
CA ARG A 855 62.90 37.53 30.05
C ARG A 855 63.49 38.02 31.35
N LYS A 856 64.40 39.00 31.28
CA LYS A 856 65.09 39.56 32.48
C LYS A 856 65.69 38.44 33.32
N GLY A 857 66.38 37.47 32.69
CA GLY A 857 66.98 36.34 33.41
C GLY A 857 66.06 35.22 33.88
N ARG A 858 64.73 35.36 33.74
CA ARG A 858 63.76 34.38 34.21
C ARG A 858 63.17 33.60 33.07
N LEU A 859 62.96 32.31 33.31
CA LEU A 859 62.28 31.44 32.38
C LEU A 859 60.79 31.72 32.41
N VAL A 860 60.22 32.03 31.27
CA VAL A 860 58.79 32.32 31.09
C VAL A 860 58.22 31.37 30.10
N THR A 861 57.22 30.57 30.52
CA THR A 861 56.45 29.65 29.66
C THR A 861 55.04 30.19 29.50
N VAL A 862 54.55 30.26 28.26
CA VAL A 862 53.22 30.79 27.89
C VAL A 862 52.52 29.77 27.11
#